data_6a89d69a485d51509958b538ac641c46
#
_entry.id   6a89d69a485d51509958b538ac641c46
#
_cell.length_a   1.000
_cell.length_b   1.000
_cell.length_c   1.000
_cell.angle_alpha   90.00
_cell.angle_beta   90.00
_cell.angle_gamma   90.00
#
_symmetry.space_group_name_H-M   'P 1'
#
loop_
_entity.id
_entity.type
_entity.pdbx_description
1 polymer ?
#
loop_
_entity_poly.entity_id
_entity_poly.type
_entity_poly.pdbx_seq_one_letter_code
_entity_poly.pdbx_strand_id
1 'polypeptide(L)'
;MSEKSKARYEMKKKLKELSNIPGSGTELISVYIPPRYPIAEVSNKLKAEYGQASNIKSKSTRKNVLDALEKIINYLKMFREPPENGIAIFGGNISKEQGKPDIQLFSISPPEPIHVQLYRCDSSFFLEPLQDMLEAKDVYGLVVMDGREATLAVLKGKQTKIVRRLNSTAHSKLHGKGGQCVDESTLIQLADGRVVKIGELKDEREIFGYNFNDHKPMHEECSDVFERKAGKSYLIKTRNPMFEIKATPEHRFFVVTGNGIEEDYAESIKRGDCLLAVKRINVEGKRRKLEVDIPCLLKLDSTGSDLLKRRRRELKLSLEEIGRMIGASQVTALRIENGSVSLNPNKIRRMVEAYGIEWAEFSRKFIRRVRLVNLPKYFNSDICQIFGYILGDGSLDGNRVILYEGDKEVIEGYKALVDRIFKLESRIRVIRPEKRKHSWAKKPFFELRMHNKWLSDILQKQFGSLLASSDKRGIPEVIMSARSSEVAAFLRGLYDAEGYVVKGKVEITMTAEDAMRAVQVLLLRFGVISSYSVKRTYGGKPQYTVSICDLESLKNFKRYIGFSSTKKSGKLGRIVGKGKAQTYMNQIPVKGSWIRKLGDELRMLRKDFPTTSNFFHDERNMSYKVFRKRIIPAFRRRIKSIRETHSSNIRTYRRNLRIEVSEVANAIGKSVFPVYEAQRGNGKRYVRERILDFLNDEKERMLEKGERILDILNKMYNSEMILTKVDSKSVQQGGSFYDLTMPKNESFIANCLIVHNSARRYERLIEESIEKYYKRIGEAMDEIFVNIKGLKGIIVGGPGPAKEDFMKLKPFNYQLNILGVVDTGYTEEYGIKELTEKAEPLIAEQEAVKEKLLVDKFMKGVVKDGLATYGEKEVREALENNKVDILLLSEGLDVKRFVTECSSCRKREQGVAEPGTCKCGGKMKVVEEKELSEELAELAESKGVKVEMISTDTAEGSQFLNGFKGVGALLRYK
;
A
#
# COMPACT_ATOMS: atom_id res chain seq x y z
N MET A 1 50.52 -15.02 30.94
CA MET A 1 50.16 -15.55 29.58
C MET A 1 49.03 -16.57 29.76
N SER A 2 47.97 -16.50 29.01
CA SER A 2 47.06 -17.66 28.93
C SER A 2 47.79 -18.81 28.22
N GLU A 3 47.48 -20.07 28.54
CA GLU A 3 48.06 -21.24 27.85
C GLU A 3 47.93 -21.17 26.31
N LYS A 4 46.87 -20.52 25.83
CA LYS A 4 46.62 -20.28 24.40
C LYS A 4 47.63 -19.29 23.76
N SER A 5 48.04 -18.24 24.49
CA SER A 5 49.01 -17.24 23.98
C SER A 5 50.42 -17.85 23.86
N LYS A 6 50.77 -18.72 24.85
CA LYS A 6 52.04 -19.45 24.81
C LYS A 6 52.09 -20.43 23.66
N ALA A 7 51.00 -21.19 23.45
CA ALA A 7 50.91 -22.15 22.34
C ALA A 7 50.93 -21.43 20.96
N ARG A 8 50.33 -20.23 20.81
CA ARG A 8 50.42 -19.42 19.58
C ARG A 8 51.84 -18.95 19.31
N TYR A 9 52.52 -18.49 20.34
CA TYR A 9 53.92 -18.04 20.21
C TYR A 9 54.86 -19.20 19.81
N GLU A 10 54.76 -20.34 20.46
CA GLU A 10 55.54 -21.53 20.12
C GLU A 10 55.25 -22.04 18.71
N MET A 11 54.00 -21.93 18.28
CA MET A 11 53.60 -22.27 16.92
C MET A 11 54.20 -21.32 15.90
N LYS A 12 54.17 -19.98 16.15
CA LYS A 12 54.75 -18.95 15.26
C LYS A 12 56.26 -19.17 15.08
N LYS A 13 56.98 -19.51 16.14
CA LYS A 13 58.39 -19.78 16.11
C LYS A 13 58.70 -21.03 15.27
N LYS A 14 57.99 -22.13 15.49
CA LYS A 14 58.16 -23.36 14.68
C LYS A 14 57.77 -23.14 13.23
N LEU A 15 56.77 -22.33 12.90
CA LEU A 15 56.40 -22.04 11.51
C LEU A 15 57.48 -21.21 10.80
N LYS A 16 58.13 -20.23 11.52
CA LYS A 16 59.25 -19.46 10.98
C LYS A 16 60.46 -20.33 10.72
N GLU A 17 60.76 -21.30 11.60
CA GLU A 17 61.83 -22.29 11.40
C GLU A 17 61.55 -23.17 10.17
N LEU A 18 60.33 -23.69 10.05
CA LEU A 18 59.93 -24.56 8.94
C LEU A 18 59.85 -23.82 7.59
N SER A 19 59.47 -22.53 7.56
CA SER A 19 59.44 -21.73 6.34
C SER A 19 60.80 -21.45 5.72
N ASN A 20 61.82 -21.47 6.55
CA ASN A 20 63.21 -21.25 6.14
C ASN A 20 63.94 -22.49 5.68
N ILE A 21 63.31 -23.65 5.68
CA ILE A 21 63.89 -24.93 5.24
C ILE A 21 63.70 -25.11 3.73
N PRO A 22 64.75 -24.96 2.89
CA PRO A 22 64.64 -25.21 1.46
C PRO A 22 64.77 -26.67 1.17
N GLY A 23 63.82 -27.26 0.47
CA GLY A 23 63.93 -28.63 -0.08
C GLY A 23 64.75 -28.65 -1.37
N SER A 24 65.54 -29.71 -1.55
CA SER A 24 66.27 -29.95 -2.78
C SER A 24 65.47 -30.62 -3.89
N GLY A 25 64.19 -30.44 -3.91
CA GLY A 25 63.18 -31.07 -4.78
C GLY A 25 61.90 -31.40 -4.00
N THR A 26 61.04 -32.24 -4.52
CA THR A 26 59.78 -32.64 -3.81
C THR A 26 60.07 -33.66 -2.72
N GLU A 27 60.84 -33.27 -1.69
CA GLU A 27 61.32 -34.17 -0.60
C GLU A 27 60.74 -33.81 0.78
N LEU A 28 59.95 -32.72 0.84
CA LEU A 28 59.33 -32.24 2.09
C LEU A 28 57.86 -32.63 2.16
N ILE A 29 57.49 -33.33 3.21
CA ILE A 29 56.16 -33.93 3.41
C ILE A 29 55.43 -33.17 4.50
N SER A 30 54.23 -32.73 4.22
CA SER A 30 53.29 -32.14 5.15
C SER A 30 52.04 -32.97 5.32
N VAL A 31 51.72 -33.32 6.55
CA VAL A 31 50.53 -34.15 6.90
C VAL A 31 49.70 -33.40 7.94
N TYR A 32 48.42 -33.13 7.63
CA TYR A 32 47.48 -32.51 8.53
C TYR A 32 46.41 -33.52 8.94
N ILE A 33 46.19 -33.69 10.24
CA ILE A 33 45.26 -34.67 10.81
C ILE A 33 44.26 -33.90 11.69
N PRO A 34 42.96 -33.85 11.29
CA PRO A 34 41.93 -33.20 12.13
C PRO A 34 41.70 -33.95 13.45
N PRO A 35 41.11 -33.28 14.47
CA PRO A 35 40.67 -33.93 15.70
C PRO A 35 39.70 -35.07 15.40
N ARG A 36 39.80 -36.16 16.16
CA ARG A 36 38.98 -37.40 16.03
C ARG A 36 39.09 -38.16 14.70
N TYR A 37 40.00 -37.77 13.80
CA TYR A 37 40.23 -38.50 12.55
C TYR A 37 41.00 -39.79 12.83
N PRO A 38 40.56 -40.96 12.31
CA PRO A 38 41.19 -42.23 12.65
C PRO A 38 42.65 -42.29 12.16
N ILE A 39 43.60 -42.39 13.08
CA ILE A 39 45.04 -42.47 12.77
C ILE A 39 45.38 -43.66 11.90
N ALA A 40 44.65 -44.80 12.06
CA ALA A 40 44.80 -45.98 11.23
C ALA A 40 44.55 -45.67 9.73
N GLU A 41 43.55 -44.81 9.40
CA GLU A 41 43.30 -44.43 8.02
C GLU A 41 44.42 -43.56 7.44
N VAL A 42 44.95 -42.63 8.22
CA VAL A 42 46.13 -41.84 7.81
C VAL A 42 47.33 -42.72 7.58
N SER A 43 47.63 -43.65 8.52
CA SER A 43 48.73 -44.58 8.40
C SER A 43 48.57 -45.46 7.17
N ASN A 44 47.36 -45.93 6.84
CA ASN A 44 47.12 -46.73 5.64
C ASN A 44 47.31 -45.93 4.36
N LYS A 45 46.85 -44.66 4.32
CA LYS A 45 47.12 -43.75 3.19
C LYS A 45 48.61 -43.49 3.00
N LEU A 46 49.36 -43.22 4.10
CA LEU A 46 50.80 -43.03 4.03
C LEU A 46 51.58 -44.30 3.60
N LYS A 47 51.10 -45.49 3.96
CA LYS A 47 51.65 -46.78 3.45
C LYS A 47 51.41 -46.94 1.95
N ALA A 48 50.24 -46.54 1.46
CA ALA A 48 49.93 -46.53 0.03
C ALA A 48 50.86 -45.54 -0.72
N GLU A 49 51.04 -44.33 -0.17
CA GLU A 49 51.98 -43.33 -0.70
C GLU A 49 53.43 -43.84 -0.65
N TYR A 50 53.84 -44.56 0.40
CA TYR A 50 55.15 -45.23 0.49
C TYR A 50 55.33 -46.20 -0.66
N GLY A 51 54.33 -47.00 -0.99
CA GLY A 51 54.35 -47.89 -2.15
C GLY A 51 54.53 -47.13 -3.48
N GLN A 52 53.81 -45.99 -3.65
CA GLN A 52 53.91 -45.18 -4.87
C GLN A 52 55.23 -44.41 -4.97
N ALA A 53 55.76 -43.94 -3.85
CA ALA A 53 57.05 -43.23 -3.80
C ALA A 53 58.25 -44.11 -4.30
N SER A 54 58.09 -45.45 -4.28
CA SER A 54 59.11 -46.36 -4.87
C SER A 54 59.30 -46.20 -6.38
N ASN A 55 58.34 -45.53 -7.08
CA ASN A 55 58.39 -45.21 -8.52
C ASN A 55 59.09 -43.87 -8.85
N ILE A 56 59.49 -43.10 -7.87
CA ILE A 56 60.25 -41.85 -8.07
C ILE A 56 61.54 -42.10 -8.83
N LYS A 57 61.76 -41.38 -9.94
CA LYS A 57 62.87 -41.63 -10.85
C LYS A 57 64.26 -41.28 -10.23
N SER A 58 64.34 -40.19 -9.46
CA SER A 58 65.53 -39.78 -8.74
C SER A 58 65.81 -40.72 -7.58
N LYS A 59 66.95 -41.35 -7.57
CA LYS A 59 67.38 -42.39 -6.56
C LYS A 59 67.54 -41.75 -5.17
N SER A 60 68.09 -40.50 -5.12
CA SER A 60 68.23 -39.72 -3.87
C SER A 60 66.91 -39.29 -3.29
N THR A 61 66.09 -38.63 -4.13
CA THR A 61 64.80 -38.10 -3.76
C THR A 61 63.89 -39.28 -3.28
N ARG A 62 63.89 -40.38 -4.03
CA ARG A 62 63.17 -41.59 -3.64
C ARG A 62 63.54 -42.09 -2.24
N LYS A 63 64.87 -42.22 -1.95
CA LYS A 63 65.34 -42.67 -0.64
C LYS A 63 64.90 -41.64 0.45
N ASN A 64 65.07 -40.37 0.27
CA ASN A 64 64.73 -39.31 1.24
C ASN A 64 63.22 -39.29 1.54
N VAL A 65 62.39 -39.43 0.52
CA VAL A 65 60.91 -39.48 0.68
C VAL A 65 60.47 -40.74 1.40
N LEU A 66 61.05 -41.90 1.07
CA LEU A 66 60.78 -43.18 1.75
C LEU A 66 61.18 -43.12 3.23
N ASP A 67 62.39 -42.65 3.52
CA ASP A 67 62.90 -42.50 4.91
C ASP A 67 62.03 -41.53 5.72
N ALA A 68 61.58 -40.42 5.10
CA ALA A 68 60.67 -39.43 5.74
C ALA A 68 59.29 -40.03 6.00
N LEU A 69 58.70 -40.74 5.04
CA LEU A 69 57.42 -41.42 5.21
C LEU A 69 57.46 -42.48 6.32
N GLU A 70 58.57 -43.27 6.36
CA GLU A 70 58.75 -44.29 7.40
C GLU A 70 58.81 -43.64 8.80
N LYS A 71 59.56 -42.52 8.95
CA LYS A 71 59.63 -41.78 10.21
C LYS A 71 58.22 -41.23 10.62
N ILE A 72 57.49 -40.67 9.68
CA ILE A 72 56.11 -40.17 9.95
C ILE A 72 55.17 -41.29 10.35
N ILE A 73 55.20 -42.44 9.63
CA ILE A 73 54.38 -43.63 9.96
C ILE A 73 54.72 -44.15 11.34
N ASN A 74 56.03 -44.28 11.67
CA ASN A 74 56.50 -44.72 12.98
C ASN A 74 56.10 -43.73 14.09
N TYR A 75 56.16 -42.43 13.87
CA TYR A 75 55.72 -41.42 14.81
C TYR A 75 54.21 -41.50 15.07
N LEU A 76 53.42 -41.78 14.03
CA LEU A 76 51.93 -41.91 14.16
C LEU A 76 51.53 -43.11 15.02
N LYS A 77 52.39 -44.18 15.13
CA LYS A 77 52.10 -45.30 15.99
C LYS A 77 52.09 -44.97 17.49
N MET A 78 52.68 -43.86 17.88
CA MET A 78 52.68 -43.32 19.26
C MET A 78 51.32 -42.78 19.72
N PHE A 79 50.38 -42.55 18.79
CA PHE A 79 49.08 -41.97 19.08
C PHE A 79 47.97 -43.00 18.85
N ARG A 80 47.05 -43.15 19.84
CA ARG A 80 45.78 -43.90 19.65
C ARG A 80 44.77 -43.06 18.92
N GLU A 81 44.69 -41.76 19.29
CA GLU A 81 43.83 -40.75 18.68
C GLU A 81 44.62 -39.45 18.50
N PRO A 82 44.25 -38.57 17.54
CA PRO A 82 44.88 -37.26 17.39
C PRO A 82 44.68 -36.41 18.66
N PRO A 83 45.58 -35.46 18.97
CA PRO A 83 45.35 -34.48 20.02
C PRO A 83 44.01 -33.70 19.83
N GLU A 84 43.55 -33.06 20.91
CA GLU A 84 42.24 -32.37 20.97
C GLU A 84 41.97 -31.43 19.78
N ASN A 85 43.00 -30.73 19.28
CA ASN A 85 42.94 -29.84 18.13
C ASN A 85 43.51 -30.43 16.84
N GLY A 86 43.81 -31.74 16.82
CA GLY A 86 44.50 -32.37 15.72
C GLY A 86 46.00 -32.16 15.77
N ILE A 87 46.73 -32.60 14.74
CA ILE A 87 48.19 -32.51 14.67
C ILE A 87 48.64 -32.27 13.22
N ALA A 88 49.60 -31.38 13.05
CA ALA A 88 50.33 -31.21 11.79
C ALA A 88 51.74 -31.82 11.93
N ILE A 89 52.17 -32.64 10.98
CA ILE A 89 53.43 -33.34 10.98
C ILE A 89 54.17 -32.99 9.70
N PHE A 90 55.42 -32.56 9.84
CA PHE A 90 56.29 -32.22 8.77
C PHE A 90 57.54 -33.11 8.80
N GLY A 91 57.92 -33.69 7.69
CA GLY A 91 59.07 -34.57 7.63
C GLY A 91 59.77 -34.49 6.27
N GLY A 92 61.08 -34.52 6.27
CA GLY A 92 61.82 -34.51 5.04
C GLY A 92 63.35 -34.30 5.24
N ASN A 93 64.06 -34.18 4.15
CA ASN A 93 65.50 -33.92 4.17
C ASN A 93 65.76 -32.43 4.31
N ILE A 94 66.38 -32.00 5.42
CA ILE A 94 66.68 -30.60 5.70
C ILE A 94 68.17 -30.25 5.48
N SER A 95 68.99 -31.21 5.01
CA SER A 95 70.42 -30.98 4.79
C SER A 95 70.66 -29.97 3.67
N LYS A 96 71.60 -29.04 3.92
CA LYS A 96 72.10 -28.09 2.91
C LYS A 96 73.29 -28.65 2.15
N GLU A 97 73.88 -29.83 2.58
CA GLU A 97 75.03 -30.49 1.95
C GLU A 97 74.55 -31.60 1.00
N GLN A 98 74.95 -31.55 -0.26
CA GLN A 98 74.68 -32.61 -1.23
C GLN A 98 75.41 -33.90 -0.81
N GLY A 99 74.68 -34.98 -0.69
CA GLY A 99 75.23 -36.31 -0.38
C GLY A 99 75.17 -36.77 1.09
N LYS A 100 74.77 -35.88 2.02
CA LYS A 100 74.52 -36.26 3.43
C LYS A 100 73.10 -35.95 3.80
N PRO A 101 72.13 -36.85 3.64
CA PRO A 101 70.78 -36.62 4.00
C PRO A 101 70.61 -36.48 5.52
N ASP A 102 69.92 -35.45 5.98
CA ASP A 102 69.47 -35.26 7.34
C ASP A 102 67.93 -35.25 7.35
N ILE A 103 67.33 -36.43 7.61
CA ILE A 103 65.88 -36.58 7.64
C ILE A 103 65.39 -36.21 9.03
N GLN A 104 64.67 -35.10 9.15
CA GLN A 104 64.04 -34.69 10.41
C GLN A 104 62.52 -34.71 10.36
N LEU A 105 61.90 -34.77 11.54
CA LEU A 105 60.46 -34.77 11.73
C LEU A 105 60.12 -33.71 12.76
N PHE A 106 59.10 -32.90 12.38
CA PHE A 106 58.56 -31.84 13.23
C PHE A 106 57.06 -32.09 13.40
N SER A 107 56.52 -31.86 14.61
CA SER A 107 55.12 -31.93 14.88
C SER A 107 54.60 -30.67 15.57
N ILE A 108 53.44 -30.22 15.21
CA ILE A 108 52.76 -29.04 15.76
C ILE A 108 51.31 -29.41 16.13
N SER A 109 50.99 -29.26 17.41
CA SER A 109 49.60 -29.30 17.88
C SER A 109 49.11 -27.87 17.99
N PRO A 110 48.21 -27.41 17.12
CA PRO A 110 47.80 -25.98 17.08
C PRO A 110 46.84 -25.65 18.23
N PRO A 111 46.69 -24.35 18.60
CA PRO A 111 45.79 -23.90 19.65
C PRO A 111 44.31 -23.89 19.24
N GLU A 112 44.03 -24.11 17.95
CA GLU A 112 42.68 -24.19 17.36
C GLU A 112 42.59 -25.50 16.52
N PRO A 113 41.38 -26.09 16.35
CA PRO A 113 41.21 -27.35 15.63
C PRO A 113 41.62 -27.26 14.15
N ILE A 114 42.34 -28.25 13.68
CA ILE A 114 42.63 -28.44 12.26
C ILE A 114 41.34 -28.91 11.57
N HIS A 115 40.92 -28.26 10.49
CA HIS A 115 39.70 -28.61 9.74
C HIS A 115 39.98 -29.40 8.45
N VAL A 116 41.24 -29.49 8.05
CA VAL A 116 41.64 -30.12 6.78
C VAL A 116 42.45 -31.40 7.03
N GLN A 117 42.08 -32.49 6.38
CA GLN A 117 42.91 -33.66 6.27
C GLN A 117 43.71 -33.57 4.97
N LEU A 118 45.04 -33.46 5.06
CA LEU A 118 45.91 -33.25 3.90
C LEU A 118 47.16 -34.07 4.01
N TYR A 119 47.59 -34.61 2.88
CA TYR A 119 48.95 -35.11 2.62
C TYR A 119 49.48 -34.38 1.41
N ARG A 120 50.68 -33.76 1.53
CA ARG A 120 51.31 -33.07 0.45
C ARG A 120 52.83 -33.32 0.50
N CYS A 121 53.43 -33.56 -0.66
CA CYS A 121 54.87 -33.73 -0.84
C CYS A 121 55.32 -32.67 -1.85
N ASP A 122 56.19 -31.74 -1.42
CA ASP A 122 56.56 -30.57 -2.21
C ASP A 122 58.03 -30.17 -1.95
N SER A 123 58.52 -29.12 -2.63
CA SER A 123 59.83 -28.52 -2.42
C SER A 123 59.91 -27.61 -1.17
N SER A 124 58.77 -27.30 -0.56
CA SER A 124 58.63 -26.55 0.68
C SER A 124 57.51 -27.18 1.54
N PHE A 125 57.59 -27.00 2.86
CA PHE A 125 56.49 -27.39 3.73
C PHE A 125 55.25 -26.55 3.47
N PHE A 126 54.08 -27.18 3.42
CA PHE A 126 52.78 -26.51 3.26
C PHE A 126 52.32 -26.03 4.62
N LEU A 127 52.57 -24.73 4.93
CA LEU A 127 52.32 -24.13 6.25
C LEU A 127 51.04 -23.27 6.33
N GLU A 128 50.45 -22.96 5.19
CA GLU A 128 49.30 -22.03 5.05
C GLU A 128 48.16 -22.29 6.06
N PRO A 129 47.72 -23.54 6.33
CA PRO A 129 46.61 -23.76 7.29
C PRO A 129 46.99 -23.39 8.73
N LEU A 130 48.27 -23.45 9.12
CA LEU A 130 48.72 -23.06 10.45
C LEU A 130 49.03 -21.54 10.51
N GLN A 131 49.50 -20.94 9.43
CA GLN A 131 49.68 -19.47 9.32
C GLN A 131 48.34 -18.77 9.46
N ASP A 132 47.31 -19.21 8.79
CA ASP A 132 45.94 -18.71 8.91
C ASP A 132 45.37 -18.74 10.34
N MET A 133 45.84 -19.63 11.20
CA MET A 133 45.45 -19.69 12.61
C MET A 133 46.18 -18.67 13.50
N LEU A 134 47.31 -18.11 13.04
CA LEU A 134 48.08 -17.12 13.78
C LEU A 134 47.62 -15.68 13.54
N GLU A 135 46.98 -15.42 12.42
CA GLU A 135 46.40 -14.09 12.14
C GLU A 135 45.27 -13.76 13.13
N ALA A 136 45.32 -12.60 13.75
CA ALA A 136 44.19 -12.10 14.57
C ALA A 136 43.00 -11.85 13.65
N LYS A 137 42.05 -12.79 13.65
CA LYS A 137 40.89 -12.74 12.75
C LYS A 137 39.89 -11.78 13.30
N ASP A 138 39.86 -10.56 12.80
CA ASP A 138 38.77 -9.62 13.06
C ASP A 138 37.46 -10.22 12.60
N VAL A 139 36.39 -9.97 13.38
CA VAL A 139 35.07 -10.52 13.16
C VAL A 139 34.15 -9.42 12.68
N TYR A 140 33.50 -9.62 11.55
CA TYR A 140 32.52 -8.70 10.97
C TYR A 140 31.18 -9.41 10.77
N GLY A 141 30.10 -8.67 10.92
CA GLY A 141 28.77 -9.11 10.54
C GLY A 141 28.48 -8.76 9.08
N LEU A 142 27.87 -9.68 8.35
CA LEU A 142 27.41 -9.45 6.98
C LEU A 142 25.91 -9.70 6.92
N VAL A 143 25.18 -8.77 6.33
CA VAL A 143 23.75 -8.88 6.09
C VAL A 143 23.46 -8.58 4.64
N VAL A 144 22.95 -9.54 3.88
CA VAL A 144 22.52 -9.30 2.49
C VAL A 144 21.03 -9.50 2.42
N MET A 145 20.31 -8.53 1.85
CA MET A 145 18.87 -8.51 1.86
C MET A 145 18.23 -7.85 0.65
N ASP A 146 17.01 -8.29 0.33
CA ASP A 146 16.09 -7.59 -0.57
C ASP A 146 14.67 -7.56 0.06
N GLY A 147 13.65 -7.23 -0.74
CA GLY A 147 12.24 -7.24 -0.27
C GLY A 147 11.66 -8.64 0.00
N ARG A 148 12.38 -9.73 -0.33
CA ARG A 148 11.90 -11.11 -0.28
C ARG A 148 12.65 -11.99 0.71
N GLU A 149 13.97 -11.85 0.78
CA GLU A 149 14.84 -12.68 1.61
C GLU A 149 16.02 -11.92 2.19
N ALA A 150 16.56 -12.39 3.30
CA ALA A 150 17.77 -11.88 3.91
C ALA A 150 18.64 -13.02 4.43
N THR A 151 19.94 -12.87 4.24
CA THR A 151 20.95 -13.82 4.72
C THR A 151 21.91 -13.08 5.65
N LEU A 152 22.08 -13.62 6.87
CA LEU A 152 23.00 -13.10 7.87
C LEU A 152 24.19 -14.03 8.00
N ALA A 153 25.38 -13.50 7.96
CA ALA A 153 26.63 -14.25 8.05
C ALA A 153 27.66 -13.55 8.97
N VAL A 154 28.61 -14.32 9.43
CA VAL A 154 29.76 -13.83 10.19
C VAL A 154 31.02 -14.08 9.38
N LEU A 155 31.77 -13.02 9.12
CA LEU A 155 33.08 -13.05 8.49
C LEU A 155 34.15 -13.05 9.60
N LYS A 156 35.00 -14.07 9.61
CA LYS A 156 36.13 -14.17 10.53
C LYS A 156 37.41 -14.40 9.73
N GLY A 157 38.20 -13.36 9.58
CA GLY A 157 39.32 -13.34 8.63
C GLY A 157 38.80 -13.55 7.20
N LYS A 158 39.24 -14.60 6.51
CA LYS A 158 38.81 -14.98 5.15
C LYS A 158 37.66 -15.98 5.13
N GLN A 159 37.18 -16.45 6.26
CA GLN A 159 36.13 -17.46 6.36
C GLN A 159 34.77 -16.82 6.66
N THR A 160 33.82 -17.07 5.80
CA THR A 160 32.43 -16.61 5.95
C THR A 160 31.54 -17.78 6.38
N LYS A 161 30.79 -17.59 7.48
CA LYS A 161 29.81 -18.57 7.98
C LYS A 161 28.41 -17.97 7.95
N ILE A 162 27.52 -18.54 7.15
CA ILE A 162 26.09 -18.18 7.18
C ILE A 162 25.50 -18.68 8.50
N VAL A 163 24.80 -17.78 9.20
CA VAL A 163 24.21 -18.04 10.52
C VAL A 163 22.69 -18.16 10.40
N ARG A 164 22.04 -17.31 9.61
CA ARG A 164 20.58 -17.34 9.49
C ARG A 164 20.12 -16.88 8.11
N ARG A 165 19.02 -17.46 7.64
CA ARG A 165 18.28 -17.00 6.46
C ARG A 165 16.86 -16.66 6.88
N LEU A 166 16.31 -15.59 6.36
CA LEU A 166 14.98 -15.08 6.65
C LEU A 166 14.26 -14.82 5.34
N ASN A 167 13.04 -15.32 5.22
CA ASN A 167 12.18 -15.07 4.08
C ASN A 167 11.06 -14.09 4.45
N SER A 168 10.78 -13.13 3.57
CA SER A 168 9.63 -12.26 3.67
C SER A 168 8.35 -13.03 3.41
N THR A 169 7.34 -12.81 4.22
CA THR A 169 6.00 -13.34 3.97
C THR A 169 5.12 -12.34 3.19
N ALA A 170 5.67 -11.17 2.84
CA ALA A 170 4.92 -10.10 2.19
C ALA A 170 4.39 -10.46 0.79
N HIS A 171 5.14 -11.27 0.04
CA HIS A 171 4.76 -11.64 -1.33
C HIS A 171 4.19 -13.07 -1.49
N SER A 172 4.39 -13.97 -0.54
CA SER A 172 4.04 -15.40 -0.71
C SER A 172 2.59 -15.77 -0.36
N LYS A 173 1.83 -14.88 0.32
CA LYS A 173 0.44 -15.17 0.76
C LYS A 173 -0.65 -14.36 0.06
N LEU A 174 -0.31 -13.44 -0.83
CA LEU A 174 -1.28 -12.51 -1.42
C LEU A 174 -1.91 -13.00 -2.73
N HIS A 175 -1.32 -13.99 -3.40
CA HIS A 175 -1.92 -14.60 -4.60
C HIS A 175 -3.04 -15.63 -4.34
N GLY A 176 -3.30 -16.01 -3.09
CA GLY A 176 -4.25 -17.07 -2.73
C GLY A 176 -5.52 -16.63 -1.98
N LYS A 177 -5.61 -15.42 -1.42
CA LYS A 177 -6.79 -14.94 -0.70
C LYS A 177 -7.35 -13.65 -1.31
N GLY A 178 -8.46 -13.82 -1.92
CA GLY A 178 -9.37 -13.01 -2.61
C GLY A 178 -9.43 -11.51 -2.32
N GLY A 179 -9.41 -10.72 -3.39
CA GLY A 179 -9.69 -9.28 -3.39
C GLY A 179 -11.11 -8.96 -2.93
N GLN A 180 -11.28 -7.77 -2.41
CA GLN A 180 -12.57 -7.22 -1.98
C GLN A 180 -13.34 -6.78 -3.21
N CYS A 181 -14.30 -7.58 -3.68
CA CYS A 181 -14.99 -7.31 -4.94
C CYS A 181 -16.51 -7.29 -4.77
N VAL A 182 -17.20 -6.52 -5.61
CA VAL A 182 -18.66 -6.49 -5.75
C VAL A 182 -19.09 -7.11 -7.09
N ASP A 183 -20.32 -7.58 -7.16
CA ASP A 183 -20.90 -8.25 -8.35
C ASP A 183 -20.89 -7.33 -9.57
N GLU A 184 -20.70 -7.91 -10.77
CA GLU A 184 -20.65 -7.20 -12.05
C GLU A 184 -21.87 -6.31 -12.33
N SER A 185 -23.05 -6.67 -11.81
CA SER A 185 -24.28 -5.88 -11.94
C SER A 185 -24.39 -4.69 -10.98
N THR A 186 -23.40 -4.48 -10.12
CA THR A 186 -23.40 -3.37 -9.15
C THR A 186 -23.32 -2.03 -9.87
N LEU A 187 -24.24 -1.11 -9.54
CA LEU A 187 -24.31 0.20 -10.17
C LEU A 187 -23.33 1.18 -9.52
N ILE A 188 -22.58 1.86 -10.36
CA ILE A 188 -21.61 2.89 -10.02
C ILE A 188 -22.07 4.22 -10.61
N GLN A 189 -21.94 5.31 -9.84
CA GLN A 189 -22.22 6.67 -10.29
C GLN A 189 -20.95 7.32 -10.83
N LEU A 190 -20.94 7.70 -12.10
CA LEU A 190 -19.87 8.46 -12.73
C LEU A 190 -20.00 9.96 -12.46
N ALA A 191 -18.88 10.69 -12.51
CA ALA A 191 -18.84 12.13 -12.31
C ALA A 191 -19.68 12.92 -13.33
N ASP A 192 -19.80 12.42 -14.57
CA ASP A 192 -20.61 13.03 -15.61
C ASP A 192 -22.12 12.81 -15.43
N GLY A 193 -22.51 12.00 -14.46
CA GLY A 193 -23.89 11.69 -14.10
C GLY A 193 -24.46 10.39 -14.64
N ARG A 194 -23.73 9.65 -15.47
CA ARG A 194 -24.13 8.30 -15.90
C ARG A 194 -24.13 7.34 -14.71
N VAL A 195 -25.04 6.40 -14.75
CA VAL A 195 -25.12 5.26 -13.82
C VAL A 195 -24.87 4.02 -14.63
N VAL A 196 -23.79 3.32 -14.35
CA VAL A 196 -23.31 2.17 -15.14
C VAL A 196 -23.07 0.97 -14.23
N LYS A 197 -23.11 -0.23 -14.78
CA LYS A 197 -22.71 -1.45 -14.08
C LYS A 197 -21.20 -1.49 -13.97
N ILE A 198 -20.65 -1.90 -12.83
CA ILE A 198 -19.20 -1.98 -12.63
C ILE A 198 -18.52 -2.88 -13.66
N GLY A 199 -19.17 -3.98 -14.09
CA GLY A 199 -18.67 -4.86 -15.12
C GLY A 199 -18.67 -4.27 -16.54
N GLU A 200 -19.33 -3.13 -16.76
CA GLU A 200 -19.39 -2.41 -18.03
C GLU A 200 -18.41 -1.21 -18.10
N LEU A 201 -17.69 -0.92 -16.98
CA LEU A 201 -16.67 0.11 -16.94
C LEU A 201 -15.49 -0.24 -17.88
N LYS A 202 -15.19 0.65 -18.83
CA LYS A 202 -14.08 0.48 -19.78
C LYS A 202 -13.03 1.56 -19.60
N ASP A 203 -13.32 2.75 -20.13
CA ASP A 203 -12.40 3.89 -20.16
C ASP A 203 -12.82 5.02 -19.22
N GLU A 204 -13.99 4.88 -18.57
CA GLU A 204 -14.49 5.85 -17.62
C GLU A 204 -13.77 5.73 -16.28
N ARG A 205 -13.08 6.79 -15.90
CA ARG A 205 -12.25 6.77 -14.69
C ARG A 205 -12.74 7.68 -13.57
N GLU A 206 -13.56 8.70 -13.86
CA GLU A 206 -14.07 9.60 -12.82
C GLU A 206 -15.32 9.04 -12.15
N ILE A 207 -15.16 8.54 -10.93
CA ILE A 207 -16.18 7.82 -10.15
C ILE A 207 -16.42 8.54 -8.82
N PHE A 208 -17.66 8.48 -8.31
CA PHE A 208 -17.96 8.98 -6.99
C PHE A 208 -17.53 8.03 -5.88
N GLY A 209 -16.61 8.51 -5.03
CA GLY A 209 -16.31 7.96 -3.71
C GLY A 209 -16.93 8.81 -2.60
N TYR A 210 -16.57 8.50 -1.36
CA TYR A 210 -17.00 9.26 -0.19
C TYR A 210 -15.78 9.75 0.61
N ASN A 211 -15.66 11.08 0.72
CA ASN A 211 -14.61 11.68 1.52
C ASN A 211 -15.06 11.77 2.99
N PHE A 212 -14.43 10.99 3.87
CA PHE A 212 -14.75 10.98 5.30
C PHE A 212 -14.24 12.20 6.06
N ASN A 213 -13.27 12.96 5.52
CA ASN A 213 -12.79 14.19 6.14
C ASN A 213 -13.80 15.32 5.94
N ASP A 214 -14.35 15.44 4.73
CA ASP A 214 -15.35 16.45 4.37
C ASP A 214 -16.78 15.99 4.60
N HIS A 215 -16.97 14.71 4.90
CA HIS A 215 -18.27 14.05 5.07
C HIS A 215 -19.22 14.24 3.86
N LYS A 216 -18.68 14.14 2.64
CA LYS A 216 -19.41 14.35 1.38
C LYS A 216 -18.96 13.39 0.28
N PRO A 217 -19.87 13.03 -0.64
CA PRO A 217 -19.47 12.37 -1.88
C PRO A 217 -18.58 13.29 -2.71
N MET A 218 -17.48 12.75 -3.20
CA MET A 218 -16.57 13.42 -4.13
C MET A 218 -16.22 12.47 -5.24
N HIS A 219 -16.07 12.99 -6.46
CA HIS A 219 -15.55 12.17 -7.56
C HIS A 219 -14.03 12.26 -7.62
N GLU A 220 -13.41 11.20 -8.01
CA GLU A 220 -11.99 11.10 -8.25
C GLU A 220 -11.70 10.12 -9.39
N GLU A 221 -10.50 10.20 -9.93
CA GLU A 221 -10.04 9.29 -10.94
C GLU A 221 -9.77 7.91 -10.33
N CYS A 222 -10.44 6.88 -10.86
CA CYS A 222 -10.15 5.49 -10.55
C CYS A 222 -8.91 5.06 -11.33
N SER A 223 -7.87 4.60 -10.67
CA SER A 223 -6.63 4.21 -11.35
C SER A 223 -6.75 2.86 -12.07
N ASP A 224 -7.45 1.90 -11.48
CA ASP A 224 -7.59 0.55 -12.00
C ASP A 224 -8.96 -0.07 -11.68
N VAL A 225 -9.39 -0.98 -12.56
CA VAL A 225 -10.58 -1.83 -12.39
C VAL A 225 -10.14 -3.28 -12.46
N PHE A 226 -10.34 -4.04 -11.39
CA PHE A 226 -9.97 -5.45 -11.30
C PHE A 226 -11.16 -6.35 -11.44
N GLU A 227 -11.07 -7.36 -12.32
CA GLU A 227 -12.04 -8.45 -12.42
C GLU A 227 -11.54 -9.70 -11.72
N ARG A 228 -12.44 -10.40 -11.03
CA ARG A 228 -12.17 -11.67 -10.39
C ARG A 228 -13.36 -12.62 -10.47
N LYS A 229 -13.10 -13.90 -10.66
CA LYS A 229 -14.09 -14.96 -10.47
C LYS A 229 -14.03 -15.46 -9.03
N ALA A 230 -15.16 -15.41 -8.34
CA ALA A 230 -15.29 -15.93 -6.98
C ALA A 230 -16.27 -17.12 -6.96
N GLY A 231 -15.94 -18.16 -6.17
CA GLY A 231 -16.80 -19.34 -6.02
C GLY A 231 -18.01 -19.11 -5.07
N LYS A 232 -17.87 -18.17 -4.11
CA LYS A 232 -18.87 -17.86 -3.09
C LYS A 232 -19.04 -16.35 -2.96
N SER A 233 -20.28 -15.91 -2.73
CA SER A 233 -20.58 -14.50 -2.47
C SER A 233 -21.73 -14.38 -1.46
N TYR A 234 -21.92 -13.15 -0.96
CA TYR A 234 -23.03 -12.81 -0.07
C TYR A 234 -23.91 -11.75 -0.71
N LEU A 235 -25.21 -12.01 -0.77
CA LEU A 235 -26.22 -11.00 -1.07
C LEU A 235 -26.68 -10.38 0.26
N ILE A 236 -26.37 -9.11 0.44
CA ILE A 236 -26.74 -8.32 1.61
C ILE A 236 -27.90 -7.41 1.21
N LYS A 237 -28.99 -7.51 1.94
CA LYS A 237 -30.17 -6.66 1.80
C LYS A 237 -30.34 -5.84 3.06
N THR A 238 -30.59 -4.54 2.87
CA THR A 238 -30.81 -3.61 3.97
C THR A 238 -32.27 -3.21 4.07
N ARG A 239 -32.62 -2.52 5.14
CA ARG A 239 -33.94 -1.93 5.34
C ARG A 239 -33.86 -0.53 5.92
N ASN A 240 -34.82 0.31 5.55
CA ASN A 240 -34.94 1.68 6.06
C ASN A 240 -33.70 2.59 5.82
N PRO A 241 -33.31 2.82 4.55
CA PRO A 241 -33.89 2.39 3.27
C PRO A 241 -33.43 0.99 2.84
N MET A 242 -34.13 0.41 1.86
CA MET A 242 -33.77 -0.88 1.31
C MET A 242 -32.80 -0.71 0.12
N PHE A 243 -31.63 -1.28 0.27
CA PHE A 243 -30.60 -1.45 -0.77
C PHE A 243 -30.21 -2.91 -0.86
N GLU A 244 -29.66 -3.30 -1.98
CA GLU A 244 -29.13 -4.65 -2.21
C GLU A 244 -27.75 -4.57 -2.83
N ILE A 245 -26.83 -5.37 -2.30
CA ILE A 245 -25.46 -5.51 -2.85
C ILE A 245 -25.00 -6.95 -2.73
N LYS A 246 -24.35 -7.45 -3.78
CA LYS A 246 -23.72 -8.76 -3.78
C LYS A 246 -22.20 -8.56 -3.78
N ALA A 247 -21.50 -9.18 -2.83
CA ALA A 247 -20.09 -9.00 -2.61
C ALA A 247 -19.37 -10.30 -2.24
N THR A 248 -18.05 -10.34 -2.46
CA THR A 248 -17.21 -11.45 -2.00
C THR A 248 -17.12 -11.47 -0.47
N PRO A 249 -16.82 -12.61 0.19
CA PRO A 249 -16.73 -12.72 1.65
C PRO A 249 -15.79 -11.69 2.28
N GLU A 250 -14.70 -11.39 1.61
CA GLU A 250 -13.62 -10.51 2.08
C GLU A 250 -13.91 -9.02 1.81
N HIS A 251 -14.99 -8.70 1.09
CA HIS A 251 -15.33 -7.29 0.82
C HIS A 251 -15.68 -6.55 2.11
N ARG A 252 -15.15 -5.34 2.28
CA ARG A 252 -15.37 -4.54 3.48
C ARG A 252 -16.49 -3.54 3.29
N PHE A 253 -17.27 -3.40 4.35
CA PHE A 253 -18.31 -2.40 4.50
C PHE A 253 -18.01 -1.50 5.69
N PHE A 254 -18.42 -0.24 5.60
CA PHE A 254 -18.40 0.66 6.74
C PHE A 254 -19.62 0.40 7.62
N VAL A 255 -19.35 -0.03 8.86
CA VAL A 255 -20.34 -0.39 9.87
C VAL A 255 -20.33 0.65 10.98
N VAL A 256 -21.51 1.10 11.39
CA VAL A 256 -21.64 2.06 12.49
C VAL A 256 -21.84 1.33 13.80
N THR A 257 -20.85 1.46 14.70
CA THR A 257 -20.80 0.82 16.01
C THR A 257 -20.90 1.84 17.15
N GLY A 258 -20.82 1.36 18.39
CA GLY A 258 -20.69 2.22 19.57
C GLY A 258 -19.32 2.90 19.75
N ASN A 259 -18.37 2.60 18.87
CA ASN A 259 -17.06 3.26 18.82
C ASN A 259 -16.96 4.28 17.68
N GLY A 260 -17.93 4.30 16.78
CA GLY A 260 -17.95 5.17 15.61
C GLY A 260 -18.20 4.38 14.32
N ILE A 261 -17.53 4.82 13.24
CA ILE A 261 -17.55 4.12 11.95
C ILE A 261 -16.35 3.18 11.93
N GLU A 262 -16.60 1.89 11.78
CA GLU A 262 -15.60 0.84 11.71
C GLU A 262 -15.77 0.06 10.39
N GLU A 263 -14.76 -0.70 10.02
CA GLU A 263 -14.79 -1.55 8.84
C GLU A 263 -15.04 -3.00 9.25
N ASP A 264 -15.92 -3.72 8.52
CA ASP A 264 -16.14 -5.12 8.74
C ASP A 264 -16.33 -5.89 7.43
N TYR A 265 -15.98 -7.17 7.42
CA TYR A 265 -16.07 -8.03 6.25
C TYR A 265 -17.50 -8.44 5.94
N ALA A 266 -17.83 -8.62 4.65
CA ALA A 266 -19.13 -9.14 4.23
C ALA A 266 -19.51 -10.46 4.94
N GLU A 267 -18.51 -11.32 5.20
CA GLU A 267 -18.76 -12.59 5.92
C GLU A 267 -19.09 -12.39 7.40
N SER A 268 -18.59 -11.35 8.05
CA SER A 268 -18.80 -11.03 9.46
C SER A 268 -20.12 -10.31 9.71
N ILE A 269 -20.61 -9.54 8.71
CA ILE A 269 -21.85 -8.77 8.82
C ILE A 269 -23.02 -9.65 9.21
N LYS A 270 -23.82 -9.19 10.19
CA LYS A 270 -24.99 -9.87 10.73
C LYS A 270 -26.25 -9.06 10.50
N ARG A 271 -27.39 -9.76 10.61
CA ARG A 271 -28.68 -9.09 10.63
C ARG A 271 -28.77 -8.13 11.81
N GLY A 272 -29.06 -6.88 11.52
CA GLY A 272 -29.16 -5.83 12.52
C GLY A 272 -28.01 -4.84 12.51
N ASP A 273 -26.88 -5.17 11.89
CA ASP A 273 -25.77 -4.26 11.72
C ASP A 273 -26.16 -3.04 10.88
N CYS A 274 -25.49 -1.94 11.10
CA CYS A 274 -25.83 -0.67 10.48
C CYS A 274 -24.74 -0.26 9.49
N LEU A 275 -25.08 -0.26 8.19
CA LEU A 275 -24.18 0.13 7.11
C LEU A 275 -24.37 1.61 6.76
N LEU A 276 -23.34 2.18 6.12
CA LEU A 276 -23.40 3.54 5.58
C LEU A 276 -23.97 3.56 4.16
N ALA A 277 -24.83 4.52 3.88
CA ALA A 277 -25.34 4.81 2.56
C ALA A 277 -25.28 6.32 2.29
N VAL A 278 -25.26 6.69 1.00
CA VAL A 278 -25.21 8.07 0.58
C VAL A 278 -26.62 8.70 0.65
N LYS A 279 -26.70 9.93 1.16
CA LYS A 279 -27.91 10.72 1.23
C LYS A 279 -28.15 11.55 -0.02
N ARG A 280 -27.11 12.11 -0.59
CA ARG A 280 -27.15 12.93 -1.78
C ARG A 280 -25.83 12.86 -2.54
N ILE A 281 -25.92 12.88 -3.88
CA ILE A 281 -24.76 12.96 -4.78
C ILE A 281 -24.92 14.21 -5.64
N ASN A 282 -24.01 15.18 -5.52
CA ASN A 282 -24.07 16.40 -6.31
C ASN A 282 -23.46 16.18 -7.69
N VAL A 283 -24.32 16.01 -8.69
CA VAL A 283 -23.93 15.94 -10.10
C VAL A 283 -24.43 17.18 -10.81
N GLU A 284 -23.54 17.94 -11.41
CA GLU A 284 -23.95 19.13 -12.19
C GLU A 284 -24.58 18.75 -13.52
N GLY A 285 -24.02 17.74 -14.19
CA GLY A 285 -24.38 17.32 -15.53
C GLY A 285 -24.02 18.37 -16.58
N LYS A 286 -24.12 18.01 -17.85
CA LYS A 286 -23.77 18.91 -18.97
C LYS A 286 -24.96 19.14 -19.90
N ARG A 287 -24.99 20.28 -20.60
CA ARG A 287 -25.95 20.50 -21.66
C ARG A 287 -25.63 19.57 -22.83
N ARG A 288 -26.47 18.54 -23.02
CA ARG A 288 -26.27 17.53 -24.06
C ARG A 288 -26.92 17.93 -25.37
N LYS A 289 -26.19 17.80 -26.46
CA LYS A 289 -26.70 18.02 -27.80
C LYS A 289 -27.57 16.85 -28.22
N LEU A 290 -28.71 17.11 -28.84
CA LEU A 290 -29.55 16.10 -29.42
C LEU A 290 -29.05 15.80 -30.84
N GLU A 291 -28.13 14.87 -30.94
CA GLU A 291 -27.56 14.45 -32.23
C GLU A 291 -28.48 13.42 -32.85
N VAL A 292 -29.22 13.86 -33.87
CA VAL A 292 -30.19 13.04 -34.58
C VAL A 292 -29.97 13.22 -36.05
N ASP A 293 -29.77 12.12 -36.76
CA ASP A 293 -29.73 12.14 -38.21
C ASP A 293 -31.16 12.26 -38.75
N ILE A 294 -31.58 13.50 -39.04
CA ILE A 294 -32.88 13.81 -39.67
C ILE A 294 -32.64 13.96 -41.13
N PRO A 295 -33.18 13.08 -41.99
CA PRO A 295 -33.07 13.25 -43.42
C PRO A 295 -33.72 14.54 -43.86
N CYS A 296 -32.96 15.37 -44.57
CA CYS A 296 -33.51 16.57 -45.18
C CYS A 296 -34.34 16.17 -46.42
N LEU A 297 -35.63 16.32 -46.36
CA LEU A 297 -36.51 16.18 -47.51
C LEU A 297 -36.70 17.54 -48.20
N LEU A 298 -36.91 17.45 -49.47
CA LEU A 298 -37.12 18.62 -50.31
C LEU A 298 -38.57 18.61 -50.83
N LYS A 299 -39.18 19.79 -50.84
CA LYS A 299 -40.50 20.01 -51.42
C LYS A 299 -40.41 21.12 -52.46
N LEU A 300 -41.04 20.87 -53.61
CA LEU A 300 -41.17 21.85 -54.69
C LEU A 300 -42.26 22.88 -54.34
N ASP A 301 -42.03 24.11 -54.59
CA ASP A 301 -43.10 25.12 -54.51
C ASP A 301 -43.97 25.11 -55.79
N SER A 302 -45.04 25.92 -55.77
CA SER A 302 -45.98 26.00 -56.89
C SER A 302 -45.33 26.47 -58.20
N THR A 303 -44.47 27.46 -58.11
CA THR A 303 -43.79 28.05 -59.27
C THR A 303 -42.81 27.05 -59.93
N GLY A 304 -42.04 26.32 -59.10
CA GLY A 304 -41.16 25.26 -59.59
C GLY A 304 -41.94 24.08 -60.18
N SER A 305 -43.12 23.77 -59.60
CA SER A 305 -44.05 22.77 -60.12
C SER A 305 -44.52 23.10 -61.51
N ASP A 306 -44.94 24.33 -61.70
CA ASP A 306 -45.44 24.80 -62.98
C ASP A 306 -44.32 24.84 -64.06
N LEU A 307 -43.11 25.25 -63.67
CA LEU A 307 -41.94 25.20 -64.54
C LEU A 307 -41.61 23.76 -64.98
N LEU A 308 -41.61 22.79 -64.11
CA LEU A 308 -41.36 21.36 -64.41
C LEU A 308 -42.45 20.83 -65.38
N LYS A 309 -43.71 21.11 -65.10
CA LYS A 309 -44.84 20.71 -66.03
C LYS A 309 -44.68 21.29 -67.37
N ARG A 310 -44.35 22.58 -67.51
CA ARG A 310 -44.11 23.26 -68.82
C ARG A 310 -42.93 22.59 -69.52
N ARG A 311 -41.81 22.44 -68.83
CA ARG A 311 -40.61 21.85 -69.42
C ARG A 311 -40.82 20.40 -69.91
N ARG A 312 -41.56 19.59 -69.21
CA ARG A 312 -41.92 18.26 -69.63
C ARG A 312 -42.74 18.27 -70.91
N ARG A 313 -43.69 19.20 -70.99
CA ARG A 313 -44.53 19.34 -72.25
C ARG A 313 -43.71 19.80 -73.41
N GLU A 314 -42.82 20.72 -73.32
CA GLU A 314 -41.86 21.18 -74.31
C GLU A 314 -40.99 20.04 -74.81
N LEU A 315 -40.51 19.19 -73.91
CA LEU A 315 -39.71 18.01 -74.28
C LEU A 315 -40.54 16.83 -74.72
N LYS A 316 -41.85 16.95 -74.80
CA LYS A 316 -42.81 15.90 -75.17
C LYS A 316 -42.64 14.57 -74.39
N LEU A 317 -42.18 14.62 -73.13
CA LEU A 317 -41.98 13.44 -72.31
C LEU A 317 -43.25 13.04 -71.53
N SER A 318 -43.52 11.73 -71.54
CA SER A 318 -44.61 11.16 -70.76
C SER A 318 -44.16 11.03 -69.27
N LEU A 319 -45.14 11.03 -68.34
CA LEU A 319 -44.87 10.79 -66.94
C LEU A 319 -44.28 9.39 -66.65
N GLU A 320 -44.52 8.43 -67.47
CA GLU A 320 -43.96 7.08 -67.32
C GLU A 320 -42.47 7.07 -67.68
N GLU A 321 -42.06 7.77 -68.75
CA GLU A 321 -40.65 7.92 -69.12
C GLU A 321 -39.86 8.62 -68.02
N ILE A 322 -40.42 9.72 -67.48
CA ILE A 322 -39.79 10.39 -66.34
C ILE A 322 -39.72 9.48 -65.11
N GLY A 323 -40.78 8.68 -64.87
CA GLY A 323 -40.76 7.71 -63.75
C GLY A 323 -39.58 6.74 -63.89
N ARG A 324 -39.36 6.20 -65.11
CA ARG A 324 -38.21 5.32 -65.45
C ARG A 324 -36.87 6.06 -65.20
N MET A 325 -36.72 7.28 -65.75
CA MET A 325 -35.48 8.09 -65.63
C MET A 325 -35.08 8.37 -64.13
N ILE A 326 -36.05 8.63 -63.26
CA ILE A 326 -35.80 8.94 -61.85
C ILE A 326 -35.83 7.71 -60.92
N GLY A 327 -36.06 6.52 -61.49
CA GLY A 327 -36.21 5.29 -60.71
C GLY A 327 -37.43 5.31 -59.79
N ALA A 328 -38.58 5.74 -60.31
CA ALA A 328 -39.84 5.86 -59.56
C ALA A 328 -41.04 5.49 -60.44
N SER A 329 -42.22 5.28 -59.81
CA SER A 329 -43.46 5.05 -60.58
C SER A 329 -43.99 6.33 -61.23
N GLN A 330 -44.77 6.24 -62.26
CA GLN A 330 -45.48 7.34 -62.92
C GLN A 330 -46.24 8.20 -61.93
N VAL A 331 -46.94 7.61 -60.95
CA VAL A 331 -47.66 8.29 -59.90
C VAL A 331 -46.72 9.12 -59.03
N THR A 332 -45.51 8.57 -58.77
CA THR A 332 -44.52 9.32 -57.96
C THR A 332 -43.98 10.51 -58.75
N ALA A 333 -43.70 10.34 -60.05
CA ALA A 333 -43.26 11.43 -60.91
C ALA A 333 -44.31 12.56 -60.98
N LEU A 334 -45.62 12.24 -61.15
CA LEU A 334 -46.71 13.20 -61.09
C LEU A 334 -46.80 13.93 -59.72
N ARG A 335 -46.62 13.22 -58.63
CA ARG A 335 -46.65 13.84 -57.26
C ARG A 335 -45.47 14.79 -57.02
N ILE A 336 -44.29 14.47 -57.60
CA ILE A 336 -43.13 15.37 -57.53
C ILE A 336 -43.44 16.64 -58.35
N GLU A 337 -43.87 16.53 -59.61
CA GLU A 337 -44.22 17.65 -60.46
C GLU A 337 -45.29 18.55 -59.84
N ASN A 338 -46.27 17.94 -59.15
CA ASN A 338 -47.31 18.73 -58.45
C ASN A 338 -46.85 19.30 -57.11
N GLY A 339 -45.63 19.08 -56.72
CA GLY A 339 -45.13 19.55 -55.42
C GLY A 339 -45.86 18.93 -54.21
N SER A 340 -46.64 17.83 -54.42
CA SER A 340 -47.52 17.24 -53.43
C SER A 340 -46.81 16.28 -52.46
N VAL A 341 -45.53 16.00 -52.70
CA VAL A 341 -44.72 15.10 -51.83
C VAL A 341 -43.40 15.72 -51.50
N SER A 342 -42.89 15.38 -50.30
CA SER A 342 -41.53 15.68 -49.88
C SER A 342 -40.66 14.46 -50.08
N LEU A 343 -39.55 14.60 -50.79
CA LEU A 343 -38.73 13.49 -51.23
C LEU A 343 -37.23 13.69 -50.92
N ASN A 344 -36.48 12.59 -50.97
CA ASN A 344 -35.02 12.62 -50.94
C ASN A 344 -34.49 13.51 -52.06
N PRO A 345 -33.47 14.34 -51.82
CA PRO A 345 -32.84 15.24 -52.77
C PRO A 345 -32.58 14.58 -54.13
N ASN A 346 -32.12 13.36 -54.15
CA ASN A 346 -31.69 12.66 -55.35
C ASN A 346 -32.82 12.43 -56.36
N LYS A 347 -34.08 12.20 -55.94
CA LYS A 347 -35.21 11.97 -56.85
C LYS A 347 -35.66 13.27 -57.55
N ILE A 348 -35.74 14.37 -56.77
CA ILE A 348 -36.09 15.69 -57.33
C ILE A 348 -34.96 16.16 -58.25
N ARG A 349 -33.71 15.97 -57.84
CA ARG A 349 -32.53 16.34 -58.62
C ARG A 349 -32.50 15.63 -59.97
N ARG A 350 -32.69 14.31 -59.97
CA ARG A 350 -32.75 13.50 -61.20
C ARG A 350 -33.88 13.97 -62.14
N MET A 351 -35.02 14.40 -61.59
CA MET A 351 -36.13 14.92 -62.42
C MET A 351 -35.77 16.27 -63.03
N VAL A 352 -35.19 17.16 -62.27
CA VAL A 352 -34.79 18.51 -62.76
C VAL A 352 -33.69 18.37 -63.82
N GLU A 353 -32.71 17.49 -63.59
CA GLU A 353 -31.64 17.22 -64.54
C GLU A 353 -32.19 16.53 -65.85
N ALA A 354 -33.15 15.60 -65.73
CA ALA A 354 -33.81 14.98 -66.81
C ALA A 354 -34.60 15.98 -67.69
N TYR A 355 -35.00 17.07 -67.12
CA TYR A 355 -35.64 18.20 -67.86
C TYR A 355 -34.63 19.23 -68.38
N GLY A 356 -33.31 18.94 -68.27
CA GLY A 356 -32.27 19.83 -68.78
C GLY A 356 -32.15 21.12 -67.99
N ILE A 357 -32.59 21.15 -66.77
CA ILE A 357 -32.54 22.35 -65.90
C ILE A 357 -31.36 22.20 -64.96
N GLU A 358 -30.58 23.27 -64.78
CA GLU A 358 -29.45 23.27 -63.86
C GLU A 358 -29.96 23.18 -62.42
N TRP A 359 -29.49 22.16 -61.71
CA TRP A 359 -29.90 21.85 -60.31
C TRP A 359 -29.56 22.97 -59.33
N ALA A 360 -28.38 23.58 -59.46
CA ALA A 360 -27.93 24.60 -58.51
C ALA A 360 -28.84 25.84 -58.50
N GLU A 361 -29.24 26.32 -59.67
CA GLU A 361 -30.15 27.44 -59.83
C GLU A 361 -31.58 27.06 -59.45
N PHE A 362 -32.10 25.96 -59.95
CA PHE A 362 -33.45 25.47 -59.69
C PHE A 362 -33.66 25.22 -58.19
N SER A 363 -32.70 24.56 -57.54
CA SER A 363 -32.83 24.23 -56.12
C SER A 363 -32.83 25.45 -55.20
N ARG A 364 -32.06 26.48 -55.52
CA ARG A 364 -32.02 27.72 -54.82
C ARG A 364 -33.34 28.52 -54.92
N LYS A 365 -33.97 28.48 -56.06
CA LYS A 365 -35.14 29.30 -56.42
C LYS A 365 -36.48 28.70 -56.02
N PHE A 366 -36.64 27.36 -56.24
CA PHE A 366 -37.94 26.70 -56.19
C PHE A 366 -38.07 25.58 -55.18
N ILE A 367 -36.97 25.21 -54.48
CA ILE A 367 -37.01 24.13 -53.52
C ILE A 367 -36.95 24.62 -52.10
N ARG A 368 -37.87 24.12 -51.31
CA ARG A 368 -37.93 24.36 -49.86
C ARG A 368 -37.47 23.11 -49.11
N ARG A 369 -36.62 23.29 -48.11
CA ARG A 369 -36.26 22.18 -47.17
C ARG A 369 -37.40 21.98 -46.20
N VAL A 370 -37.91 20.78 -46.11
CA VAL A 370 -38.99 20.40 -45.20
C VAL A 370 -38.39 19.56 -44.09
N ARG A 371 -38.46 20.07 -42.89
CA ARG A 371 -38.17 19.23 -41.73
C ARG A 371 -39.39 18.44 -41.35
N LEU A 372 -39.30 17.12 -41.42
CA LEU A 372 -40.41 16.22 -41.13
C LEU A 372 -40.72 16.03 -39.65
N VAL A 373 -39.74 16.36 -38.83
CA VAL A 373 -39.84 16.43 -37.34
C VAL A 373 -39.06 17.62 -36.90
N ASN A 374 -39.64 18.44 -36.05
CA ASN A 374 -38.90 19.47 -35.39
C ASN A 374 -38.35 18.93 -34.09
N LEU A 375 -37.05 18.98 -33.90
CA LEU A 375 -36.37 18.57 -32.68
C LEU A 375 -35.49 19.75 -32.16
N PRO A 376 -35.44 19.98 -30.87
CA PRO A 376 -34.53 20.97 -30.30
C PRO A 376 -33.07 20.54 -30.52
N LYS A 377 -32.15 21.51 -30.71
CA LYS A 377 -30.72 21.30 -30.91
C LYS A 377 -30.05 20.62 -29.68
N TYR A 378 -30.62 20.84 -28.52
CA TYR A 378 -30.16 20.32 -27.25
C TYR A 378 -31.30 19.66 -26.50
N PHE A 379 -30.99 18.70 -25.64
CA PHE A 379 -31.92 18.22 -24.64
C PHE A 379 -32.41 19.41 -23.79
N ASN A 380 -33.68 19.46 -23.53
CA ASN A 380 -34.33 20.39 -22.61
C ASN A 380 -35.36 19.65 -21.76
N SER A 381 -35.91 20.32 -20.77
CA SER A 381 -36.86 19.73 -19.83
C SER A 381 -38.08 19.10 -20.52
N ASP A 382 -38.59 19.76 -21.58
CA ASP A 382 -39.82 19.35 -22.27
C ASP A 382 -39.62 18.00 -22.98
N ILE A 383 -38.50 17.83 -23.78
CA ILE A 383 -38.24 16.60 -24.49
C ILE A 383 -37.86 15.48 -23.52
N CYS A 384 -37.12 15.79 -22.43
CA CYS A 384 -36.77 14.83 -21.40
C CYS A 384 -38.04 14.32 -20.68
N GLN A 385 -39.02 15.18 -20.41
CA GLN A 385 -40.29 14.79 -19.80
C GLN A 385 -41.08 13.87 -20.72
N ILE A 386 -41.14 14.17 -22.03
CA ILE A 386 -41.76 13.25 -23.01
C ILE A 386 -41.05 11.91 -23.03
N PHE A 387 -39.72 11.87 -23.02
CA PHE A 387 -38.95 10.62 -23.04
C PHE A 387 -39.14 9.79 -21.77
N GLY A 388 -39.24 10.46 -20.60
CA GLY A 388 -39.57 9.81 -19.35
C GLY A 388 -40.94 9.13 -19.38
N TYR A 389 -41.96 9.82 -19.97
CA TYR A 389 -43.29 9.25 -20.14
C TYR A 389 -43.28 8.06 -21.14
N ILE A 390 -42.51 8.16 -22.25
CA ILE A 390 -42.34 7.07 -23.22
C ILE A 390 -41.73 5.84 -22.53
N LEU A 391 -40.75 6.00 -21.66
CA LEU A 391 -40.15 4.88 -20.92
C LEU A 391 -41.15 4.14 -20.06
N GLY A 392 -42.12 4.83 -19.45
CA GLY A 392 -43.23 4.22 -18.67
C GLY A 392 -44.25 3.60 -19.61
N ASP A 393 -45.15 4.40 -20.13
CA ASP A 393 -46.36 4.02 -20.85
C ASP A 393 -46.29 4.35 -22.37
N GLY A 394 -45.11 4.36 -22.99
CA GLY A 394 -44.95 4.51 -24.41
C GLY A 394 -44.96 3.17 -25.16
N SER A 395 -45.51 3.16 -26.35
CA SER A 395 -45.45 2.03 -27.33
C SER A 395 -45.21 2.51 -28.76
N LEU A 396 -44.72 1.62 -29.54
CA LEU A 396 -44.53 1.83 -30.99
C LEU A 396 -45.46 0.86 -31.77
N ASP A 397 -46.26 1.41 -32.67
CA ASP A 397 -47.12 0.65 -33.57
C ASP A 397 -46.89 1.11 -35.03
N GLY A 398 -45.97 0.45 -35.73
CA GLY A 398 -45.52 0.84 -37.05
C GLY A 398 -44.91 2.25 -37.03
N ASN A 399 -45.54 3.18 -37.74
CA ASN A 399 -45.07 4.58 -37.82
C ASN A 399 -45.71 5.48 -36.72
N ARG A 400 -46.30 4.89 -35.70
CA ARG A 400 -47.02 5.62 -34.67
C ARG A 400 -46.36 5.43 -33.32
N VAL A 401 -46.06 6.50 -32.62
CA VAL A 401 -45.69 6.51 -31.20
C VAL A 401 -46.99 6.79 -30.41
N ILE A 402 -47.29 5.97 -29.42
CA ILE A 402 -48.54 6.03 -28.64
C ILE A 402 -48.18 6.15 -27.20
N LEU A 403 -48.78 7.12 -26.49
CA LEU A 403 -48.75 7.23 -25.03
C LEU A 403 -50.13 6.87 -24.47
N TYR A 404 -50.12 6.08 -23.40
CA TYR A 404 -51.34 5.63 -22.71
C TYR A 404 -51.53 6.39 -21.39
N GLU A 405 -52.75 6.86 -21.07
CA GLU A 405 -53.05 7.54 -19.82
C GLU A 405 -54.53 7.38 -19.41
N GLY A 406 -54.75 7.23 -18.13
CA GLY A 406 -56.08 7.16 -17.54
C GLY A 406 -56.65 8.50 -17.12
N ASP A 407 -55.83 9.57 -17.03
CA ASP A 407 -56.25 10.94 -16.66
C ASP A 407 -56.26 11.88 -17.84
N LYS A 408 -57.44 12.42 -18.18
CA LYS A 408 -57.66 13.28 -19.32
C LYS A 408 -56.80 14.57 -19.28
N GLU A 409 -56.68 15.19 -18.11
CA GLU A 409 -55.88 16.37 -17.90
C GLU A 409 -54.37 16.13 -18.25
N VAL A 410 -53.83 15.01 -17.80
CA VAL A 410 -52.42 14.61 -18.06
C VAL A 410 -52.19 14.43 -19.55
N ILE A 411 -53.05 13.66 -20.25
CA ILE A 411 -52.84 13.37 -21.67
C ILE A 411 -53.03 14.60 -22.55
N GLU A 412 -53.93 15.52 -22.20
CA GLU A 412 -54.07 16.83 -22.88
C GLU A 412 -52.83 17.70 -22.67
N GLY A 413 -52.24 17.70 -21.47
CA GLY A 413 -50.95 18.36 -21.21
C GLY A 413 -49.81 17.80 -22.05
N TYR A 414 -49.68 16.45 -22.15
CA TYR A 414 -48.69 15.83 -23.00
C TYR A 414 -48.99 16.04 -24.49
N LYS A 415 -50.26 16.11 -24.95
CA LYS A 415 -50.59 16.53 -26.32
C LYS A 415 -50.05 17.92 -26.64
N ALA A 416 -50.33 18.89 -25.78
CA ALA A 416 -49.82 20.28 -25.98
C ALA A 416 -48.28 20.33 -26.00
N LEU A 417 -47.61 19.54 -25.15
CA LEU A 417 -46.17 19.46 -25.08
C LEU A 417 -45.58 18.84 -26.36
N VAL A 418 -46.12 17.71 -26.82
CA VAL A 418 -45.72 16.98 -28.04
C VAL A 418 -45.93 17.83 -29.29
N ASP A 419 -47.12 18.43 -29.44
CA ASP A 419 -47.43 19.29 -30.58
C ASP A 419 -46.54 20.53 -30.67
N ARG A 420 -46.18 21.10 -29.52
CA ARG A 420 -45.28 22.27 -29.43
C ARG A 420 -43.82 21.89 -29.83
N ILE A 421 -43.29 20.78 -29.26
CA ILE A 421 -41.89 20.38 -29.43
C ILE A 421 -41.61 19.79 -30.80
N PHE A 422 -42.47 18.87 -31.25
CA PHE A 422 -42.27 18.17 -32.50
C PHE A 422 -42.95 18.88 -33.71
N LYS A 423 -43.77 19.90 -33.45
CA LYS A 423 -44.62 20.57 -34.46
C LYS A 423 -45.47 19.58 -35.22
N LEU A 424 -46.12 18.67 -34.49
CA LEU A 424 -47.02 17.66 -35.01
C LEU A 424 -48.46 17.96 -34.59
N GLU A 425 -49.43 17.46 -35.35
CA GLU A 425 -50.80 17.38 -34.94
C GLU A 425 -51.10 15.99 -34.37
N SER A 426 -50.86 15.82 -33.09
CA SER A 426 -51.13 14.54 -32.42
C SER A 426 -52.66 14.43 -32.13
N ARG A 427 -53.17 13.20 -32.01
CA ARG A 427 -54.59 12.91 -31.81
C ARG A 427 -54.84 12.08 -30.57
N ILE A 428 -55.78 12.48 -29.73
CA ILE A 428 -56.26 11.73 -28.61
C ILE A 428 -57.38 10.83 -29.04
N ARG A 429 -57.25 9.53 -28.78
CA ARG A 429 -58.32 8.53 -28.96
C ARG A 429 -58.80 8.02 -27.62
N VAL A 430 -60.11 8.01 -27.42
CA VAL A 430 -60.70 7.45 -26.18
C VAL A 430 -60.96 5.97 -26.43
N ILE A 431 -60.43 5.11 -25.55
CA ILE A 431 -60.68 3.65 -25.59
C ILE A 431 -61.65 3.35 -24.43
N ARG A 432 -62.82 2.81 -24.80
CA ARG A 432 -63.82 2.37 -23.84
C ARG A 432 -63.73 0.86 -23.60
N PRO A 433 -63.89 0.36 -22.36
CA PRO A 433 -63.71 -1.06 -22.00
C PRO A 433 -64.62 -2.00 -22.78
N GLU A 434 -65.83 -1.56 -23.12
CA GLU A 434 -66.89 -2.34 -23.81
C GLU A 434 -66.47 -2.88 -25.20
N LYS A 435 -65.38 -2.32 -25.78
CA LYS A 435 -64.89 -2.72 -27.09
C LYS A 435 -63.75 -3.78 -27.05
N ARG A 436 -63.33 -4.26 -25.88
CA ARG A 436 -62.28 -5.30 -25.73
C ARG A 436 -62.80 -6.57 -25.08
N LYS A 437 -62.74 -7.71 -25.75
CA LYS A 437 -63.14 -9.04 -25.27
C LYS A 437 -62.45 -9.55 -24.01
N HIS A 438 -61.32 -8.94 -23.58
CA HIS A 438 -60.57 -9.30 -22.38
C HIS A 438 -60.02 -8.04 -21.63
N SER A 439 -60.90 -7.06 -21.41
CA SER A 439 -60.49 -5.84 -20.76
C SER A 439 -60.45 -5.98 -19.23
N TRP A 440 -59.29 -5.97 -18.62
CA TRP A 440 -59.06 -5.76 -17.18
C TRP A 440 -59.32 -4.30 -16.76
N ALA A 441 -59.42 -3.37 -17.73
CA ALA A 441 -59.68 -1.94 -17.48
C ALA A 441 -61.16 -1.68 -17.25
N LYS A 442 -61.53 -1.24 -16.02
CA LYS A 442 -62.92 -0.89 -15.64
C LYS A 442 -63.32 0.54 -16.00
N LYS A 443 -62.37 1.36 -16.48
CA LYS A 443 -62.55 2.79 -16.82
C LYS A 443 -62.04 3.09 -18.19
N PRO A 444 -62.59 4.11 -18.90
CA PRO A 444 -62.01 4.60 -20.15
C PRO A 444 -60.57 5.07 -19.93
N PHE A 445 -59.70 4.87 -20.93
CA PHE A 445 -58.37 5.39 -20.97
C PHE A 445 -58.12 6.07 -22.33
N PHE A 446 -57.04 6.86 -22.42
CA PHE A 446 -56.75 7.72 -23.56
C PHE A 446 -55.46 7.24 -24.23
N GLU A 447 -55.42 7.27 -25.57
CA GLU A 447 -54.26 7.04 -26.39
C GLU A 447 -53.90 8.36 -27.09
N LEU A 448 -52.72 8.95 -26.78
CA LEU A 448 -52.16 10.02 -27.54
C LEU A 448 -51.34 9.43 -28.68
N ARG A 449 -51.77 9.64 -29.90
CA ARG A 449 -51.17 9.05 -31.11
C ARG A 449 -50.40 10.11 -31.89
N MET A 450 -49.09 9.89 -32.02
CA MET A 450 -48.17 10.69 -32.87
C MET A 450 -47.91 9.90 -34.11
N HIS A 451 -48.50 10.32 -35.22
CA HIS A 451 -48.32 9.64 -36.51
C HIS A 451 -47.20 10.28 -37.30
N ASN A 452 -46.00 9.88 -37.09
CA ASN A 452 -44.84 10.38 -37.83
C ASN A 452 -43.74 9.31 -37.91
N LYS A 453 -43.49 8.83 -39.14
CA LYS A 453 -42.48 7.80 -39.40
C LYS A 453 -41.09 8.18 -38.87
N TRP A 454 -40.68 9.42 -39.06
CA TRP A 454 -39.35 9.86 -38.72
C TRP A 454 -39.14 9.93 -37.19
N LEU A 455 -40.14 10.38 -36.45
CA LEU A 455 -40.11 10.33 -35.00
C LEU A 455 -40.02 8.88 -34.51
N SER A 456 -40.79 7.99 -35.10
CA SER A 456 -40.73 6.55 -34.83
C SER A 456 -39.36 5.96 -35.10
N ASP A 457 -38.78 6.24 -36.29
CA ASP A 457 -37.45 5.75 -36.69
C ASP A 457 -36.34 6.27 -35.77
N ILE A 458 -36.39 7.55 -35.37
CA ILE A 458 -35.44 8.18 -34.43
C ILE A 458 -35.51 7.50 -33.06
N LEU A 459 -36.73 7.37 -32.49
CA LEU A 459 -36.92 6.75 -31.18
C LEU A 459 -36.47 5.28 -31.21
N GLN A 460 -36.72 4.55 -32.27
CA GLN A 460 -36.34 3.15 -32.40
C GLN A 460 -34.82 2.98 -32.56
N LYS A 461 -34.18 3.79 -33.42
CA LYS A 461 -32.76 3.61 -33.72
C LYS A 461 -31.84 4.22 -32.71
N GLN A 462 -32.16 5.37 -32.13
CA GLN A 462 -31.27 6.11 -31.23
C GLN A 462 -31.66 6.02 -29.76
N PHE A 463 -32.95 5.78 -29.48
CA PHE A 463 -33.49 5.68 -28.13
C PHE A 463 -34.29 4.39 -27.94
N GLY A 464 -33.89 3.32 -28.60
CA GLY A 464 -34.59 2.05 -28.59
C GLY A 464 -34.76 1.43 -27.20
N SER A 465 -33.86 1.74 -26.27
CA SER A 465 -33.97 1.34 -24.85
C SER A 465 -35.26 1.85 -24.18
N LEU A 466 -35.81 3.00 -24.62
CA LEU A 466 -37.07 3.56 -24.09
C LEU A 466 -38.29 2.71 -24.52
N LEU A 467 -38.21 2.06 -25.65
CA LEU A 467 -39.31 1.33 -26.31
C LEU A 467 -39.08 -0.18 -26.40
N ALA A 468 -38.02 -0.68 -25.74
CA ALA A 468 -37.73 -2.10 -25.64
C ALA A 468 -38.88 -2.89 -24.96
N SER A 469 -38.80 -4.21 -24.97
CA SER A 469 -39.75 -5.04 -24.17
C SER A 469 -39.78 -4.56 -22.72
N SER A 470 -40.91 -4.69 -22.07
CA SER A 470 -41.17 -4.06 -20.74
C SER A 470 -40.14 -4.41 -19.69
N ASP A 471 -39.46 -5.53 -19.80
CA ASP A 471 -38.41 -6.02 -18.90
C ASP A 471 -37.00 -5.55 -19.28
N LYS A 472 -36.80 -5.07 -20.53
CA LYS A 472 -35.49 -4.59 -21.07
C LYS A 472 -35.42 -3.08 -21.29
N ARG A 473 -36.45 -2.36 -20.83
CA ARG A 473 -36.44 -0.89 -20.89
C ARG A 473 -35.30 -0.30 -20.07
N GLY A 474 -34.64 0.76 -20.56
CA GLY A 474 -33.50 1.38 -19.91
C GLY A 474 -33.49 2.90 -20.12
N ILE A 475 -32.83 3.61 -19.23
CA ILE A 475 -32.65 5.06 -19.29
C ILE A 475 -31.44 5.34 -20.22
N PRO A 476 -31.59 6.12 -21.30
CA PRO A 476 -30.46 6.49 -22.14
C PRO A 476 -29.37 7.24 -21.40
N GLU A 477 -28.12 6.89 -21.58
CA GLU A 477 -26.95 7.51 -20.92
C GLU A 477 -26.90 9.03 -21.11
N VAL A 478 -27.24 9.51 -22.31
CA VAL A 478 -27.26 10.93 -22.63
C VAL A 478 -28.23 11.71 -21.72
N ILE A 479 -29.32 11.08 -21.30
CA ILE A 479 -30.29 11.68 -20.32
C ILE A 479 -29.69 11.65 -18.92
N MET A 480 -29.08 10.55 -18.50
CA MET A 480 -28.44 10.45 -17.19
C MET A 480 -27.35 11.49 -17.00
N SER A 481 -26.57 11.79 -18.04
CA SER A 481 -25.51 12.80 -18.03
C SER A 481 -25.95 14.23 -18.33
N ALA A 482 -27.25 14.47 -18.55
CA ALA A 482 -27.81 15.81 -18.76
C ALA A 482 -27.86 16.62 -17.46
N ARG A 483 -28.12 17.94 -17.56
CA ARG A 483 -28.26 18.82 -16.39
C ARG A 483 -29.38 18.33 -15.47
N SER A 484 -29.26 18.65 -14.19
CA SER A 484 -30.22 18.21 -13.17
C SER A 484 -31.67 18.61 -13.50
N SER A 485 -31.91 19.76 -14.17
CA SER A 485 -33.25 20.17 -14.62
C SER A 485 -33.85 19.21 -15.65
N GLU A 486 -33.04 18.71 -16.59
CA GLU A 486 -33.46 17.76 -17.62
C GLU A 486 -33.72 16.36 -17.02
N VAL A 487 -32.83 15.91 -16.14
CA VAL A 487 -33.04 14.63 -15.42
C VAL A 487 -34.28 14.68 -14.53
N ALA A 488 -34.52 15.79 -13.84
CA ALA A 488 -35.72 15.98 -13.04
C ALA A 488 -37.02 15.93 -13.89
N ALA A 489 -36.98 16.55 -15.06
CA ALA A 489 -38.10 16.52 -16.00
C ALA A 489 -38.34 15.10 -16.57
N PHE A 490 -37.24 14.37 -16.90
CA PHE A 490 -37.34 12.95 -17.29
C PHE A 490 -37.99 12.10 -16.22
N LEU A 491 -37.53 12.22 -14.96
CA LEU A 491 -38.14 11.51 -13.84
C LEU A 491 -39.60 11.92 -13.64
N ARG A 492 -39.95 13.22 -13.79
CA ARG A 492 -41.35 13.66 -13.76
C ARG A 492 -42.20 12.93 -14.79
N GLY A 493 -41.77 12.87 -16.04
CA GLY A 493 -42.46 12.13 -17.10
C GLY A 493 -42.64 10.66 -16.76
N LEU A 494 -41.62 10.01 -16.24
CA LEU A 494 -41.67 8.60 -15.82
C LEU A 494 -42.63 8.40 -14.63
N TYR A 495 -42.61 9.29 -13.63
CA TYR A 495 -43.54 9.24 -12.49
C TYR A 495 -44.95 9.68 -12.86
N ASP A 496 -45.17 10.49 -13.90
CA ASP A 496 -46.48 10.79 -14.45
C ASP A 496 -47.12 9.51 -15.03
N ALA A 497 -46.35 8.74 -15.78
CA ALA A 497 -46.82 7.46 -16.36
C ALA A 497 -47.02 6.39 -15.26
N GLU A 498 -45.97 5.90 -14.67
CA GLU A 498 -45.97 4.71 -13.79
C GLU A 498 -46.09 5.02 -12.28
N GLY A 499 -45.89 6.29 -11.87
CA GLY A 499 -45.84 6.70 -10.47
C GLY A 499 -47.23 6.86 -9.85
N TYR A 500 -47.35 6.53 -8.57
CA TYR A 500 -48.58 6.72 -7.80
C TYR A 500 -48.30 7.18 -6.36
N VAL A 501 -49.29 7.83 -5.77
CA VAL A 501 -49.24 8.39 -4.42
C VAL A 501 -50.24 7.64 -3.53
N VAL A 502 -49.73 6.87 -2.58
CA VAL A 502 -50.50 5.96 -1.73
C VAL A 502 -49.99 5.94 -0.28
N LYS A 503 -50.89 5.99 0.71
CA LYS A 503 -50.57 5.78 2.14
C LYS A 503 -49.30 6.51 2.65
N GLY A 504 -49.10 7.77 2.24
CA GLY A 504 -48.01 8.60 2.73
C GLY A 504 -46.67 8.40 2.01
N LYS A 505 -46.64 7.75 0.86
CA LYS A 505 -45.47 7.50 0.03
C LYS A 505 -45.74 7.74 -1.46
N VAL A 506 -44.69 7.98 -2.20
CA VAL A 506 -44.66 7.97 -3.65
C VAL A 506 -43.95 6.69 -4.10
N GLU A 507 -44.58 5.96 -4.98
CA GLU A 507 -44.04 4.70 -5.53
C GLU A 507 -44.08 4.69 -7.05
N ILE A 508 -43.15 4.00 -7.65
CA ILE A 508 -43.11 3.65 -9.05
C ILE A 508 -42.80 2.15 -9.17
N THR A 509 -43.46 1.46 -10.11
CA THR A 509 -43.28 0.01 -10.28
C THR A 509 -43.20 -0.33 -11.76
N MET A 510 -42.14 -1.05 -12.16
CA MET A 510 -41.92 -1.53 -13.52
C MET A 510 -41.39 -2.98 -13.51
N THR A 511 -41.40 -3.62 -14.66
CA THR A 511 -40.76 -4.94 -14.87
C THR A 511 -39.30 -4.84 -15.31
N ALA A 512 -38.81 -3.64 -15.64
CA ALA A 512 -37.45 -3.36 -16.02
C ALA A 512 -36.55 -3.13 -14.77
N GLU A 513 -35.75 -4.12 -14.41
CA GLU A 513 -34.89 -4.05 -13.24
C GLU A 513 -33.84 -2.95 -13.34
N ASP A 514 -33.08 -2.94 -14.44
CA ASP A 514 -31.98 -1.97 -14.66
C ASP A 514 -32.47 -0.52 -14.61
N ALA A 515 -33.63 -0.24 -15.23
CA ALA A 515 -34.24 1.10 -15.19
C ALA A 515 -34.61 1.50 -13.76
N MET A 516 -35.19 0.57 -12.97
CA MET A 516 -35.64 0.87 -11.60
C MET A 516 -34.45 1.04 -10.62
N ARG A 517 -33.38 0.27 -10.79
CA ARG A 517 -32.14 0.46 -10.04
C ARG A 517 -31.46 1.80 -10.40
N ALA A 518 -31.41 2.16 -11.69
CA ALA A 518 -30.91 3.47 -12.13
C ALA A 518 -31.75 4.62 -11.57
N VAL A 519 -33.10 4.50 -11.57
CA VAL A 519 -33.99 5.51 -10.93
C VAL A 519 -33.64 5.72 -9.46
N GLN A 520 -33.37 4.63 -8.71
CA GLN A 520 -32.99 4.73 -7.29
C GLN A 520 -31.72 5.60 -7.11
N VAL A 521 -30.69 5.38 -7.93
CA VAL A 521 -29.45 6.15 -7.89
C VAL A 521 -29.66 7.60 -8.36
N LEU A 522 -30.39 7.82 -9.46
CA LEU A 522 -30.66 9.16 -10.00
C LEU A 522 -31.43 10.05 -9.02
N LEU A 523 -32.31 9.47 -8.19
CA LEU A 523 -33.03 10.21 -7.16
C LEU A 523 -32.09 10.86 -6.13
N LEU A 524 -30.91 10.27 -5.88
CA LEU A 524 -29.91 10.85 -4.96
C LEU A 524 -29.35 12.20 -5.44
N ARG A 525 -29.38 12.51 -6.74
CA ARG A 525 -29.01 13.85 -7.24
C ARG A 525 -29.85 14.97 -6.63
N PHE A 526 -31.07 14.63 -6.25
CA PHE A 526 -32.04 15.56 -5.67
C PHE A 526 -32.16 15.42 -4.15
N GLY A 527 -31.32 14.59 -3.52
CA GLY A 527 -31.43 14.28 -2.09
C GLY A 527 -32.74 13.55 -1.76
N VAL A 528 -33.20 12.70 -2.67
CA VAL A 528 -34.39 11.87 -2.51
C VAL A 528 -33.96 10.44 -2.20
N ILE A 529 -34.06 10.05 -0.93
CA ILE A 529 -33.76 8.71 -0.47
C ILE A 529 -34.96 7.80 -0.79
N SER A 530 -34.69 6.67 -1.41
CA SER A 530 -35.74 5.70 -1.81
C SER A 530 -35.36 4.27 -1.43
N SER A 531 -36.32 3.40 -1.34
CA SER A 531 -36.17 1.97 -1.10
C SER A 531 -36.54 1.19 -2.35
N TYR A 532 -35.65 0.25 -2.71
CA TYR A 532 -35.89 -0.69 -3.80
C TYR A 532 -36.45 -2.01 -3.27
N SER A 533 -37.48 -2.55 -3.90
CA SER A 533 -38.08 -3.83 -3.53
C SER A 533 -38.56 -4.61 -4.73
N VAL A 534 -38.50 -5.95 -4.62
CA VAL A 534 -38.93 -6.86 -5.67
C VAL A 534 -40.20 -7.57 -5.19
N LYS A 535 -41.27 -7.53 -6.01
CA LYS A 535 -42.50 -8.31 -5.79
C LYS A 535 -42.57 -9.39 -6.86
N ARG A 536 -42.68 -10.64 -6.47
CA ARG A 536 -42.97 -11.76 -7.38
C ARG A 536 -44.50 -11.97 -7.40
N THR A 537 -45.11 -11.81 -8.58
CA THR A 537 -46.49 -12.14 -8.81
C THR A 537 -46.61 -13.62 -9.18
N TYR A 538 -47.66 -14.30 -8.71
CA TYR A 538 -47.89 -15.70 -9.01
C TYR A 538 -48.05 -15.88 -10.55
N GLY A 539 -47.14 -16.60 -11.19
CA GLY A 539 -47.16 -16.84 -12.65
C GLY A 539 -46.76 -15.66 -13.55
N GLY A 540 -46.33 -14.48 -12.96
CA GLY A 540 -45.97 -13.29 -13.74
C GLY A 540 -44.48 -12.93 -13.64
N LYS A 541 -44.07 -11.99 -14.52
CA LYS A 541 -42.70 -11.39 -14.44
C LYS A 541 -42.51 -10.66 -13.10
N PRO A 542 -41.28 -10.65 -12.52
CA PRO A 542 -40.99 -9.89 -11.32
C PRO A 542 -41.27 -8.41 -11.54
N GLN A 543 -41.80 -7.76 -10.51
CA GLN A 543 -42.05 -6.31 -10.50
C GLN A 543 -41.10 -5.64 -9.52
N TYR A 544 -40.42 -4.62 -9.98
CA TYR A 544 -39.44 -3.82 -9.25
C TYR A 544 -40.07 -2.49 -8.86
N THR A 545 -40.04 -2.18 -7.57
CA THR A 545 -40.66 -0.98 -7.00
C THR A 545 -39.65 -0.11 -6.32
N VAL A 546 -39.65 1.18 -6.65
CA VAL A 546 -38.92 2.23 -5.93
C VAL A 546 -39.91 3.08 -5.13
N SER A 547 -39.74 3.11 -3.79
CA SER A 547 -40.63 3.78 -2.86
C SER A 547 -39.95 4.94 -2.15
N ILE A 548 -40.57 6.10 -2.11
CA ILE A 548 -40.16 7.32 -1.41
C ILE A 548 -41.12 7.57 -0.25
N CYS A 549 -40.66 7.44 1.00
CA CYS A 549 -41.54 7.55 2.18
C CYS A 549 -41.04 8.54 3.23
N ASP A 550 -39.78 8.96 3.18
CA ASP A 550 -39.22 9.95 4.10
C ASP A 550 -39.76 11.35 3.81
N LEU A 551 -40.08 12.09 4.85
CA LEU A 551 -40.67 13.44 4.70
C LEU A 551 -39.76 14.42 3.94
N GLU A 552 -38.46 14.40 4.22
CA GLU A 552 -37.50 15.28 3.55
C GLU A 552 -37.35 14.90 2.08
N SER A 553 -37.27 13.61 1.79
CA SER A 553 -37.24 13.07 0.43
C SER A 553 -38.50 13.40 -0.35
N LEU A 554 -39.70 13.33 0.28
CA LEU A 554 -40.96 13.73 -0.34
C LEU A 554 -41.03 15.24 -0.62
N LYS A 555 -40.46 16.09 0.24
CA LYS A 555 -40.32 17.53 -0.02
C LYS A 555 -39.40 17.81 -1.20
N ASN A 556 -38.25 17.13 -1.23
CA ASN A 556 -37.30 17.25 -2.32
C ASN A 556 -37.89 16.76 -3.64
N PHE A 557 -38.58 15.57 -3.61
CA PHE A 557 -39.30 15.09 -4.77
C PHE A 557 -40.34 16.10 -5.28
N LYS A 558 -41.17 16.66 -4.40
CA LYS A 558 -42.16 17.72 -4.75
C LYS A 558 -41.48 18.96 -5.35
N ARG A 559 -40.34 19.36 -4.80
CA ARG A 559 -39.61 20.58 -5.22
C ARG A 559 -38.96 20.44 -6.58
N TYR A 560 -38.30 19.32 -6.82
CA TYR A 560 -37.43 19.14 -8.00
C TYR A 560 -38.10 18.39 -9.12
N ILE A 561 -38.84 17.33 -8.81
CA ILE A 561 -39.44 16.38 -9.76
C ILE A 561 -40.95 16.66 -9.90
N GLY A 562 -41.73 16.37 -8.89
CA GLY A 562 -43.18 16.55 -8.85
C GLY A 562 -43.96 15.64 -9.79
N PHE A 563 -45.21 16.04 -10.03
CA PHE A 563 -46.11 15.44 -11.02
C PHE A 563 -46.78 16.50 -11.85
N SER A 564 -47.09 16.24 -13.12
CA SER A 564 -47.90 17.07 -13.97
C SER A 564 -49.38 16.95 -13.62
N SER A 565 -49.83 15.78 -13.12
CA SER A 565 -51.18 15.55 -12.66
C SER A 565 -51.53 16.40 -11.42
N THR A 566 -52.52 17.29 -11.52
CA THR A 566 -53.03 18.06 -10.37
C THR A 566 -53.48 17.18 -9.24
N LYS A 567 -54.08 16.02 -9.56
CA LYS A 567 -54.58 15.03 -8.62
C LYS A 567 -53.44 14.31 -7.85
N LYS A 568 -52.36 13.84 -8.56
CA LYS A 568 -51.16 13.23 -7.92
C LYS A 568 -50.43 14.29 -7.11
N SER A 569 -50.24 15.51 -7.65
CA SER A 569 -49.56 16.65 -7.01
C SER A 569 -50.32 17.11 -5.75
N GLY A 570 -51.64 17.20 -5.81
CA GLY A 570 -52.48 17.55 -4.67
C GLY A 570 -52.44 16.51 -3.52
N LYS A 571 -52.37 15.18 -3.86
CA LYS A 571 -52.18 14.13 -2.87
C LYS A 571 -50.80 14.26 -2.22
N LEU A 572 -49.74 14.45 -2.97
CA LEU A 572 -48.40 14.69 -2.47
C LEU A 572 -48.33 15.93 -1.59
N GLY A 573 -48.94 17.07 -2.02
CA GLY A 573 -49.05 18.29 -1.25
C GLY A 573 -49.65 18.07 0.13
N ARG A 574 -50.75 17.29 0.23
CA ARG A 574 -51.40 16.95 1.50
C ARG A 574 -50.50 16.13 2.42
N ILE A 575 -49.72 15.15 1.89
CA ILE A 575 -48.78 14.36 2.68
C ILE A 575 -47.70 15.25 3.25
N VAL A 576 -47.05 16.07 2.42
CA VAL A 576 -45.97 16.98 2.82
C VAL A 576 -46.48 18.01 3.83
N GLY A 577 -47.67 18.57 3.63
CA GLY A 577 -48.26 19.59 4.52
C GLY A 577 -48.62 19.04 5.90
N LYS A 578 -49.18 17.82 5.97
CA LYS A 578 -49.52 17.16 7.25
C LYS A 578 -48.31 16.74 8.08
N GLY A 579 -47.10 16.71 7.51
CA GLY A 579 -45.84 16.36 8.19
C GLY A 579 -45.81 14.97 8.82
N LYS A 580 -46.75 14.07 8.47
CA LYS A 580 -46.94 12.71 9.05
C LYS A 580 -46.23 11.60 8.26
N ALA A 581 -45.24 11.92 7.42
CA ALA A 581 -44.47 10.91 6.72
C ALA A 581 -43.43 10.26 7.66
N GLN A 582 -42.99 9.07 7.27
CA GLN A 582 -42.05 8.26 8.04
C GLN A 582 -40.70 8.97 8.13
N THR A 583 -40.03 8.95 9.29
CA THR A 583 -38.77 9.62 9.55
C THR A 583 -37.61 8.64 9.79
N TYR A 584 -37.85 7.37 9.70
CA TYR A 584 -36.86 6.33 10.03
C TYR A 584 -35.90 5.98 8.85
N MET A 585 -36.10 6.59 7.69
CA MET A 585 -35.15 6.38 6.57
C MET A 585 -34.00 7.38 6.54
N ASN A 586 -34.18 8.54 7.14
CA ASN A 586 -33.15 9.60 7.19
C ASN A 586 -32.54 9.61 8.60
N GLN A 587 -31.77 8.56 8.90
CA GLN A 587 -31.09 8.36 10.19
C GLN A 587 -29.66 8.84 10.10
N ILE A 588 -29.21 9.56 11.13
CA ILE A 588 -27.83 10.02 11.22
C ILE A 588 -26.89 8.81 11.47
N PRO A 589 -25.70 8.76 10.85
CA PRO A 589 -24.82 7.61 10.93
C PRO A 589 -23.99 7.60 12.24
N VAL A 590 -24.68 7.65 13.38
CA VAL A 590 -24.08 7.55 14.72
C VAL A 590 -24.93 6.71 15.65
N LYS A 591 -24.28 5.94 16.50
CA LYS A 591 -24.94 5.20 17.60
C LYS A 591 -25.10 6.10 18.82
N GLY A 592 -26.15 5.85 19.59
CA GLY A 592 -26.41 6.59 20.83
C GLY A 592 -25.35 6.33 21.89
N SER A 593 -24.83 5.11 21.97
CA SER A 593 -23.70 4.74 22.83
C SER A 593 -22.44 5.57 22.53
N TRP A 594 -22.14 5.85 21.26
CA TRP A 594 -21.03 6.73 20.89
C TRP A 594 -21.26 8.19 21.35
N ILE A 595 -22.48 8.71 21.19
CA ILE A 595 -22.85 10.05 21.70
C ILE A 595 -22.70 10.11 23.23
N ARG A 596 -23.03 9.02 23.93
CA ARG A 596 -22.85 8.93 25.35
C ARG A 596 -21.38 9.02 25.74
N LYS A 597 -20.49 8.28 25.08
CA LYS A 597 -19.03 8.37 25.30
C LYS A 597 -18.50 9.81 25.14
N LEU A 598 -18.93 10.52 24.08
CA LEU A 598 -18.60 11.92 23.90
C LEU A 598 -19.15 12.80 25.03
N GLY A 599 -20.34 12.50 25.55
CA GLY A 599 -20.91 13.17 26.71
C GLY A 599 -20.12 12.94 28.00
N ASP A 600 -19.63 11.70 28.20
CA ASP A 600 -18.82 11.32 29.37
C ASP A 600 -17.49 12.12 29.41
N GLU A 601 -16.88 12.45 28.25
CA GLU A 601 -15.70 13.33 28.16
C GLU A 601 -15.95 14.73 28.76
N LEU A 602 -17.20 15.23 28.70
CA LEU A 602 -17.63 16.51 29.27
C LEU A 602 -18.37 16.34 30.59
N ARG A 603 -18.30 15.13 31.19
CA ARG A 603 -19.01 14.76 32.43
C ARG A 603 -20.51 15.09 32.36
N MET A 604 -21.14 14.80 31.20
CA MET A 604 -22.57 14.95 31.02
C MET A 604 -23.32 13.81 31.72
N LEU A 605 -24.42 14.17 32.34
CA LEU A 605 -25.30 13.21 33.03
C LEU A 605 -26.53 12.89 32.18
N ARG A 606 -27.22 11.79 32.49
CA ARG A 606 -28.47 11.42 31.79
C ARG A 606 -29.52 12.54 31.74
N LYS A 607 -29.61 13.36 32.77
CA LYS A 607 -30.50 14.52 32.81
C LYS A 607 -30.20 15.62 31.78
N ASP A 608 -28.96 15.71 31.30
CA ASP A 608 -28.55 16.68 30.27
C ASP A 608 -29.13 16.31 28.90
N PHE A 609 -29.55 15.07 28.70
CA PHE A 609 -30.14 14.52 27.47
C PHE A 609 -31.63 14.15 27.67
N PRO A 610 -32.54 15.09 27.72
CA PRO A 610 -33.94 14.79 27.98
C PRO A 610 -34.53 13.87 26.91
N THR A 611 -35.22 12.83 27.34
CA THR A 611 -35.99 11.88 26.51
C THR A 611 -35.21 11.07 25.45
N THR A 612 -33.96 10.69 25.73
CA THR A 612 -33.09 10.01 24.76
C THR A 612 -32.64 8.59 25.19
N SER A 613 -33.19 8.00 26.26
CA SER A 613 -32.70 6.72 26.80
C SER A 613 -32.64 5.58 25.78
N ASN A 614 -33.72 5.37 24.98
CA ASN A 614 -33.76 4.32 23.97
C ASN A 614 -32.70 4.49 22.85
N PHE A 615 -32.22 5.75 22.62
CA PHE A 615 -31.14 5.98 21.67
C PHE A 615 -29.79 5.62 22.27
N PHE A 616 -29.54 5.92 23.56
CA PHE A 616 -28.26 5.63 24.24
C PHE A 616 -28.03 4.13 24.54
N HIS A 617 -29.06 3.31 24.48
CA HIS A 617 -28.96 1.85 24.54
C HIS A 617 -28.97 1.21 23.17
N ASP A 618 -28.86 2.01 22.10
CA ASP A 618 -28.86 1.57 20.70
C ASP A 618 -30.09 0.76 20.25
N GLU A 619 -31.18 0.82 21.06
CA GLU A 619 -32.47 0.20 20.72
C GLU A 619 -33.08 0.83 19.47
N ARG A 620 -32.84 2.13 19.29
CA ARG A 620 -33.29 2.91 18.13
C ARG A 620 -32.22 3.83 17.61
N ASN A 621 -32.08 3.93 16.29
CA ASN A 621 -31.22 4.90 15.65
C ASN A 621 -31.86 6.29 15.64
N MET A 622 -31.06 7.34 15.68
CA MET A 622 -31.52 8.73 15.68
C MET A 622 -31.77 9.26 14.29
N SER A 623 -32.83 10.05 14.14
CA SER A 623 -33.01 10.85 12.92
C SER A 623 -32.21 12.15 13.00
N TYR A 624 -31.84 12.72 11.87
CA TYR A 624 -31.23 14.06 11.77
C TYR A 624 -32.02 15.13 12.53
N LYS A 625 -33.36 15.06 12.53
CA LYS A 625 -34.23 15.98 13.26
C LYS A 625 -34.04 15.90 14.77
N VAL A 626 -33.93 14.70 15.33
CA VAL A 626 -33.68 14.50 16.78
C VAL A 626 -32.29 14.99 17.14
N PHE A 627 -31.30 14.62 16.36
CA PHE A 627 -29.92 15.01 16.57
C PHE A 627 -29.76 16.53 16.63
N ARG A 628 -30.29 17.27 15.62
CA ARG A 628 -30.27 18.74 15.58
C ARG A 628 -31.00 19.39 16.74
N LYS A 629 -32.21 18.87 17.08
CA LYS A 629 -33.08 19.53 18.07
C LYS A 629 -32.74 19.19 19.50
N ARG A 630 -32.09 18.06 19.76
CA ARG A 630 -31.86 17.59 21.14
C ARG A 630 -30.38 17.39 21.48
N ILE A 631 -29.60 16.73 20.63
CA ILE A 631 -28.22 16.35 20.94
C ILE A 631 -27.29 17.58 20.87
N ILE A 632 -27.19 18.23 19.74
CA ILE A 632 -26.31 19.40 19.58
C ILE A 632 -26.62 20.48 20.63
N PRO A 633 -27.89 20.83 20.90
CA PRO A 633 -28.18 21.81 21.95
C PRO A 633 -27.84 21.35 23.37
N ALA A 634 -27.83 20.05 23.66
CA ALA A 634 -27.41 19.52 24.95
C ALA A 634 -25.93 19.75 25.20
N PHE A 635 -25.09 19.43 24.24
CA PHE A 635 -23.66 19.70 24.29
C PHE A 635 -23.37 21.21 24.38
N ARG A 636 -24.02 22.02 23.57
CA ARG A 636 -23.88 23.50 23.64
C ARG A 636 -24.21 24.05 25.02
N ARG A 637 -25.30 23.58 25.65
CA ARG A 637 -25.67 23.99 27.01
C ARG A 637 -24.59 23.59 28.04
N ARG A 638 -24.06 22.37 27.93
CA ARG A 638 -23.00 21.91 28.85
C ARG A 638 -21.72 22.73 28.69
N ILE A 639 -21.27 22.95 27.48
CA ILE A 639 -20.06 23.77 27.19
C ILE A 639 -20.27 25.21 27.68
N LYS A 640 -21.46 25.80 27.44
CA LYS A 640 -21.81 27.12 27.97
C LYS A 640 -21.74 27.13 29.49
N SER A 641 -22.31 26.12 30.15
CA SER A 641 -22.24 25.98 31.62
C SER A 641 -20.81 25.88 32.14
N ILE A 642 -19.93 25.12 31.46
CA ILE A 642 -18.51 25.03 31.83
C ILE A 642 -17.82 26.39 31.63
N ARG A 643 -18.06 27.08 30.52
CA ARG A 643 -17.47 28.39 30.21
C ARG A 643 -17.86 29.46 31.23
N GLU A 644 -19.13 29.52 31.61
CA GLU A 644 -19.70 30.49 32.55
C GLU A 644 -19.41 30.12 34.01
N THR A 645 -18.83 28.96 34.28
CA THR A 645 -18.50 28.58 35.64
C THR A 645 -17.28 29.36 36.14
N HIS A 646 -17.52 30.30 37.07
CA HIS A 646 -16.54 31.00 37.86
C HIS A 646 -17.04 31.00 39.27
N SER A 647 -16.19 30.73 40.25
CA SER A 647 -16.56 30.86 41.63
C SER A 647 -15.33 30.96 42.52
N SER A 648 -15.31 31.92 43.44
CA SER A 648 -14.36 32.01 44.54
C SER A 648 -14.54 30.86 45.53
N ASN A 649 -15.69 30.18 45.53
CA ASN A 649 -15.99 29.02 46.35
C ASN A 649 -15.60 27.73 45.61
N ILE A 650 -14.53 27.07 46.05
CA ILE A 650 -13.97 25.84 45.51
C ILE A 650 -15.02 24.74 45.41
N ARG A 651 -15.92 24.59 46.40
CA ARG A 651 -16.98 23.57 46.38
C ARG A 651 -17.94 23.77 45.21
N THR A 652 -18.38 25.01 44.99
CA THR A 652 -19.28 25.37 43.91
C THR A 652 -18.62 25.19 42.53
N TYR A 653 -17.37 25.66 42.43
CA TYR A 653 -16.57 25.58 41.23
C TYR A 653 -16.40 24.12 40.79
N ARG A 654 -15.90 23.27 41.69
CA ARG A 654 -15.73 21.82 41.46
C ARG A 654 -17.05 21.14 41.07
N ARG A 655 -18.16 21.43 41.83
CA ARG A 655 -19.48 20.82 41.53
C ARG A 655 -20.00 21.18 40.16
N ASN A 656 -19.83 22.41 39.73
CA ASN A 656 -20.25 22.86 38.40
C ASN A 656 -19.43 22.18 37.28
N LEU A 657 -18.16 21.94 37.48
CA LEU A 657 -17.33 21.15 36.59
C LEU A 657 -17.62 19.65 36.70
N ARG A 658 -18.31 19.20 37.78
CA ARG A 658 -18.64 17.79 38.04
C ARG A 658 -17.39 16.94 38.25
N ILE A 659 -16.41 17.48 38.95
CA ILE A 659 -15.16 16.78 39.33
C ILE A 659 -15.35 16.19 40.71
N GLU A 660 -14.96 14.92 40.94
CA GLU A 660 -15.06 14.27 42.24
C GLU A 660 -13.95 14.77 43.21
N VAL A 661 -14.22 14.72 44.54
CA VAL A 661 -13.25 15.18 45.54
C VAL A 661 -11.99 14.32 45.50
N SER A 662 -12.12 13.04 45.29
CA SER A 662 -11.02 12.09 45.17
C SER A 662 -10.10 12.42 43.98
N GLU A 663 -10.67 12.85 42.86
CA GLU A 663 -9.89 13.27 41.68
C GLU A 663 -9.04 14.51 41.98
N VAL A 664 -9.64 15.50 42.67
CA VAL A 664 -8.89 16.70 43.09
C VAL A 664 -7.79 16.32 44.08
N ALA A 665 -8.08 15.44 45.04
CA ALA A 665 -7.12 14.99 46.03
C ALA A 665 -5.91 14.28 45.40
N ASN A 666 -6.19 13.37 44.45
CA ASN A 666 -5.15 12.65 43.71
C ASN A 666 -4.29 13.61 42.87
N ALA A 667 -4.93 14.55 42.16
CA ALA A 667 -4.22 15.53 41.31
C ALA A 667 -3.25 16.42 42.10
N ILE A 668 -3.61 16.82 43.34
CA ILE A 668 -2.73 17.64 44.15
C ILE A 668 -1.79 16.81 45.06
N GLY A 669 -1.84 15.46 44.98
CA GLY A 669 -1.00 14.55 45.81
C GLY A 669 -1.33 14.60 47.29
N LYS A 670 -2.61 14.70 47.66
CA LYS A 670 -3.11 14.77 49.03
C LYS A 670 -4.25 13.80 49.28
N SER A 671 -4.58 13.53 50.52
CA SER A 671 -5.79 12.83 50.89
C SER A 671 -7.03 13.72 50.67
N VAL A 672 -8.23 13.14 50.75
CA VAL A 672 -9.49 13.88 50.56
C VAL A 672 -9.79 14.92 51.64
N PHE A 673 -9.25 14.76 52.84
CA PHE A 673 -9.50 15.65 53.97
C PHE A 673 -9.05 17.11 53.75
N PRO A 674 -7.82 17.41 53.32
CA PRO A 674 -7.40 18.78 52.99
C PRO A 674 -8.26 19.44 51.92
N VAL A 675 -8.84 18.63 50.95
CA VAL A 675 -9.73 19.18 49.93
C VAL A 675 -11.07 19.60 50.54
N TYR A 676 -11.61 18.81 51.50
CA TYR A 676 -12.81 19.18 52.22
C TYR A 676 -12.60 20.44 53.06
N GLU A 677 -11.48 20.56 53.77
CA GLU A 677 -11.13 21.77 54.54
C GLU A 677 -11.01 23.01 53.66
N ALA A 678 -10.35 22.88 52.50
CA ALA A 678 -10.26 23.96 51.53
C ALA A 678 -11.65 24.39 50.98
N GLN A 679 -12.58 23.44 50.81
CA GLN A 679 -13.97 23.71 50.39
C GLN A 679 -14.79 24.43 51.49
N ARG A 680 -14.45 24.23 52.74
CA ARG A 680 -15.07 24.92 53.91
C ARG A 680 -14.49 26.31 54.20
N GLY A 681 -13.38 26.66 53.52
CA GLY A 681 -12.67 27.91 53.74
C GLY A 681 -11.53 27.82 54.76
N ASN A 682 -11.33 26.65 55.42
CA ASN A 682 -10.36 26.45 56.50
C ASN A 682 -8.99 25.86 56.05
N GLY A 683 -8.83 25.53 54.76
CA GLY A 683 -7.59 24.92 54.27
C GLY A 683 -6.42 25.89 54.15
N LYS A 684 -5.19 25.34 54.21
CA LYS A 684 -3.95 26.13 54.00
C LYS A 684 -3.98 26.80 52.60
N ARG A 685 -3.48 28.05 52.54
CA ARG A 685 -3.53 28.90 51.33
C ARG A 685 -2.95 28.20 50.10
N TYR A 686 -1.77 27.59 50.21
CA TYR A 686 -1.11 26.89 49.11
C TYR A 686 -1.91 25.68 48.61
N VAL A 687 -2.70 25.00 49.48
CA VAL A 687 -3.57 23.88 49.07
C VAL A 687 -4.74 24.42 48.25
N ARG A 688 -5.32 25.54 48.66
CA ARG A 688 -6.42 26.20 47.94
C ARG A 688 -5.97 26.67 46.57
N GLU A 689 -4.77 27.27 46.49
CA GLU A 689 -4.18 27.71 45.23
C GLU A 689 -4.00 26.52 44.25
N ARG A 690 -3.35 25.43 44.70
CA ARG A 690 -3.18 24.20 43.89
C ARG A 690 -4.49 23.58 43.46
N ILE A 691 -5.54 23.63 44.27
CA ILE A 691 -6.87 23.13 43.86
C ILE A 691 -7.46 24.04 42.80
N LEU A 692 -7.35 25.35 42.91
CA LEU A 692 -7.86 26.30 41.92
C LEU A 692 -7.13 26.18 40.62
N ASP A 693 -5.81 26.04 40.64
CA ASP A 693 -5.00 25.80 39.43
C ASP A 693 -5.46 24.54 38.69
N PHE A 694 -5.57 23.41 39.42
CA PHE A 694 -6.08 22.17 38.84
C PHE A 694 -7.50 22.32 38.26
N LEU A 695 -8.40 23.01 38.94
CA LEU A 695 -9.77 23.21 38.45
C LEU A 695 -9.81 24.13 37.24
N ASN A 696 -8.93 25.12 37.16
CA ASN A 696 -8.79 25.98 36.00
C ASN A 696 -8.24 25.22 34.79
N ASP A 697 -7.18 24.45 34.96
CA ASP A 697 -6.58 23.59 33.92
C ASP A 697 -7.61 22.59 33.39
N GLU A 698 -8.37 21.95 34.28
CA GLU A 698 -9.37 20.97 33.90
C GLU A 698 -10.56 21.64 33.16
N LYS A 699 -10.95 22.85 33.58
CA LYS A 699 -11.94 23.65 32.86
C LYS A 699 -11.50 23.95 31.43
N GLU A 700 -10.25 24.38 31.23
CA GLU A 700 -9.71 24.67 29.88
C GLU A 700 -9.66 23.42 29.03
N ARG A 701 -9.17 22.30 29.57
CA ARG A 701 -9.19 20.99 28.86
C ARG A 701 -10.60 20.57 28.48
N MET A 702 -11.59 20.75 29.37
CA MET A 702 -12.99 20.43 29.07
C MET A 702 -13.57 21.35 27.98
N LEU A 703 -13.20 22.62 27.93
CA LEU A 703 -13.64 23.56 26.89
C LEU A 703 -13.04 23.19 25.53
N GLU A 704 -11.76 22.89 25.47
CA GLU A 704 -11.08 22.44 24.25
C GLU A 704 -11.72 21.15 23.72
N LYS A 705 -11.90 20.14 24.58
CA LYS A 705 -12.63 18.92 24.21
C LYS A 705 -14.04 19.21 23.73
N GLY A 706 -14.73 20.13 24.41
CA GLY A 706 -16.09 20.52 24.08
C GLY A 706 -16.21 21.15 22.69
N GLU A 707 -15.31 22.03 22.31
CA GLU A 707 -15.28 22.64 21.00
C GLU A 707 -14.99 21.63 19.90
N ARG A 708 -14.01 20.73 20.13
CA ARG A 708 -13.74 19.60 19.23
C ARG A 708 -14.96 18.71 19.05
N ILE A 709 -15.64 18.35 20.13
CA ILE A 709 -16.86 17.53 20.08
C ILE A 709 -17.97 18.25 19.28
N LEU A 710 -18.18 19.53 19.50
CA LEU A 710 -19.18 20.31 18.73
C LEU A 710 -18.85 20.35 17.23
N ASP A 711 -17.59 20.49 16.86
CA ASP A 711 -17.17 20.43 15.45
C ASP A 711 -17.50 19.06 14.85
N ILE A 712 -17.15 17.96 15.53
CA ILE A 712 -17.48 16.60 15.11
C ILE A 712 -19.00 16.43 14.93
N LEU A 713 -19.80 16.86 15.92
CA LEU A 713 -21.26 16.77 15.86
C LEU A 713 -21.86 17.60 14.71
N ASN A 714 -21.31 18.78 14.45
CA ASN A 714 -21.74 19.62 13.33
C ASN A 714 -21.35 19.02 11.97
N LYS A 715 -20.14 18.47 11.85
CA LYS A 715 -19.70 17.74 10.64
C LYS A 715 -20.61 16.54 10.37
N MET A 716 -20.92 15.74 11.40
CA MET A 716 -21.84 14.61 11.27
C MET A 716 -23.26 15.08 10.88
N TYR A 717 -23.77 16.16 11.44
CA TYR A 717 -25.07 16.71 11.06
C TYR A 717 -25.13 17.17 9.60
N ASN A 718 -24.06 17.76 9.11
CA ASN A 718 -23.94 18.27 7.73
C ASN A 718 -23.48 17.18 6.74
N SER A 719 -23.24 15.96 7.20
CA SER A 719 -22.79 14.88 6.34
C SER A 719 -23.87 14.44 5.33
N GLU A 720 -23.44 14.05 4.16
CA GLU A 720 -24.31 13.47 3.12
C GLU A 720 -24.37 11.93 3.24
N MET A 721 -24.37 11.41 4.48
CA MET A 721 -24.50 9.99 4.81
C MET A 721 -25.83 9.71 5.49
N ILE A 722 -26.29 8.49 5.36
CA ILE A 722 -27.38 7.93 6.16
C ILE A 722 -27.01 6.52 6.63
N LEU A 723 -27.68 6.10 7.68
CA LEU A 723 -27.56 4.77 8.23
C LEU A 723 -28.66 3.89 7.65
N THR A 724 -28.29 2.69 7.20
CA THR A 724 -29.23 1.63 6.80
C THR A 724 -28.94 0.35 7.58
N LYS A 725 -29.98 -0.40 7.95
CA LYS A 725 -29.84 -1.59 8.78
C LYS A 725 -29.90 -2.86 7.95
N VAL A 726 -28.99 -3.80 8.15
CA VAL A 726 -29.01 -5.10 7.48
C VAL A 726 -30.26 -5.89 7.90
N ASP A 727 -31.05 -6.28 6.91
CA ASP A 727 -32.28 -7.10 7.10
C ASP A 727 -31.98 -8.58 6.88
N SER A 728 -31.24 -8.92 5.83
CA SER A 728 -30.87 -10.29 5.54
C SER A 728 -29.50 -10.36 4.85
N LYS A 729 -28.83 -11.49 5.08
CA LYS A 729 -27.63 -11.90 4.35
C LYS A 729 -27.82 -13.34 3.91
N SER A 730 -27.61 -13.63 2.64
CA SER A 730 -27.70 -14.98 2.08
C SER A 730 -26.47 -15.31 1.25
N VAL A 731 -26.04 -16.57 1.33
CA VAL A 731 -24.98 -17.10 0.48
C VAL A 731 -25.53 -17.23 -0.94
N GLN A 732 -24.73 -16.82 -1.91
CA GLN A 732 -25.03 -16.95 -3.34
C GLN A 732 -23.89 -17.67 -4.04
N GLN A 733 -24.19 -18.25 -5.21
CA GLN A 733 -23.16 -18.80 -6.09
C GLN A 733 -22.25 -17.69 -6.56
N GLY A 734 -21.03 -18.06 -6.90
CA GLY A 734 -20.01 -17.16 -7.45
C GLY A 734 -20.39 -16.60 -8.82
N GLY A 735 -19.48 -15.84 -9.38
CA GLY A 735 -19.61 -15.15 -10.67
C GLY A 735 -18.41 -14.25 -10.90
N SER A 736 -18.56 -13.31 -11.84
CA SER A 736 -17.59 -12.22 -12.04
C SER A 736 -17.85 -11.11 -11.02
N PHE A 737 -16.78 -10.70 -10.36
CA PHE A 737 -16.77 -9.64 -9.35
C PHE A 737 -15.68 -8.63 -9.69
N TYR A 738 -15.94 -7.38 -9.36
CA TYR A 738 -15.08 -6.25 -9.70
C TYR A 738 -14.73 -5.43 -8.47
N ASP A 739 -13.54 -4.84 -8.49
CA ASP A 739 -13.08 -3.88 -7.51
C ASP A 739 -12.48 -2.66 -8.21
N LEU A 740 -12.52 -1.54 -7.54
CA LEU A 740 -12.05 -0.25 -8.03
C LEU A 740 -10.89 0.26 -7.18
N THR A 741 -9.87 0.81 -7.81
CA THR A 741 -8.77 1.47 -7.12
C THR A 741 -9.03 2.96 -7.04
N MET A 742 -9.35 3.47 -5.84
CA MET A 742 -9.64 4.88 -5.54
C MET A 742 -8.46 5.49 -4.77
N PRO A 743 -7.55 6.25 -5.38
CA PRO A 743 -6.28 6.66 -4.77
C PRO A 743 -6.42 7.62 -3.58
N LYS A 744 -7.45 8.48 -3.57
CA LYS A 744 -7.61 9.54 -2.56
C LYS A 744 -8.59 9.17 -1.45
N ASN A 745 -9.69 8.51 -1.81
CA ASN A 745 -10.74 8.11 -0.88
C ASN A 745 -10.78 6.58 -0.82
N GLU A 746 -10.57 6.00 0.32
CA GLU A 746 -10.59 4.53 0.49
C GLU A 746 -11.99 3.91 0.31
N SER A 747 -12.84 4.53 -0.52
CA SER A 747 -14.23 4.15 -0.68
C SER A 747 -14.81 4.53 -2.03
N PHE A 748 -15.83 3.79 -2.47
CA PHE A 748 -16.65 4.15 -3.61
C PHE A 748 -18.14 3.91 -3.33
N ILE A 749 -19.02 4.46 -4.18
CA ILE A 749 -20.48 4.35 -4.01
C ILE A 749 -20.99 3.24 -4.90
N ALA A 750 -21.46 2.16 -4.28
CA ALA A 750 -21.97 0.95 -4.92
C ALA A 750 -23.43 0.70 -4.55
N ASN A 751 -24.37 0.69 -5.49
CA ASN A 751 -25.81 0.54 -5.24
C ASN A 751 -26.31 1.44 -4.10
N CYS A 752 -25.89 2.70 -4.06
CA CYS A 752 -26.17 3.71 -3.03
C CYS A 752 -25.50 3.48 -1.65
N LEU A 753 -24.79 2.37 -1.43
CA LEU A 753 -23.99 2.11 -0.24
C LEU A 753 -22.59 2.68 -0.39
N ILE A 754 -21.98 3.10 0.72
CA ILE A 754 -20.58 3.47 0.78
C ILE A 754 -19.81 2.20 1.13
N VAL A 755 -18.93 1.77 0.24
CA VAL A 755 -18.14 0.54 0.38
C VAL A 755 -16.66 0.86 0.31
N HIS A 756 -15.85 -0.01 0.91
CA HIS A 756 -14.40 0.15 0.94
C HIS A 756 -13.77 -0.35 -0.38
N ASN A 757 -12.69 0.29 -0.83
CA ASN A 757 -11.85 -0.21 -1.91
C ASN A 757 -10.60 -0.94 -1.38
N SER A 758 -9.99 -1.83 -2.17
CA SER A 758 -8.89 -2.68 -1.70
C SER A 758 -7.49 -2.13 -1.92
N ALA A 759 -7.29 -1.14 -2.76
CA ALA A 759 -5.97 -0.77 -3.27
C ALA A 759 -5.00 -0.26 -2.20
N ARG A 760 -5.38 0.73 -1.42
CA ARG A 760 -4.52 1.33 -0.40
C ARG A 760 -4.19 0.38 0.75
N ARG A 761 -5.05 -0.60 1.00
CA ARG A 761 -4.78 -1.66 1.97
C ARG A 761 -3.75 -2.66 1.45
N TYR A 762 -3.76 -2.95 0.15
CA TYR A 762 -2.78 -3.84 -0.46
C TYR A 762 -1.37 -3.23 -0.33
N GLU A 763 -1.22 -1.96 -0.66
CA GLU A 763 0.00 -1.19 -0.44
C GLU A 763 0.37 -1.14 1.05
N ARG A 764 -0.56 -0.78 1.91
CA ARG A 764 -0.34 -0.70 3.36
C ARG A 764 -0.05 -2.06 4.02
N LEU A 765 -0.68 -3.15 3.58
CA LEU A 765 -0.37 -4.50 4.04
C LEU A 765 0.98 -4.99 3.53
N ILE A 766 1.37 -4.61 2.33
CA ILE A 766 2.72 -4.83 1.80
C ILE A 766 3.70 -4.01 2.63
N GLU A 767 3.47 -2.73 2.86
CA GLU A 767 4.31 -1.86 3.69
C GLU A 767 4.41 -2.39 5.12
N GLU A 768 3.31 -2.72 5.79
CA GLU A 768 3.29 -3.32 7.13
C GLU A 768 3.99 -4.69 7.16
N SER A 769 3.86 -5.49 6.11
CA SER A 769 4.51 -6.80 6.00
C SER A 769 6.00 -6.65 5.75
N ILE A 770 6.41 -5.67 4.96
CA ILE A 770 7.80 -5.30 4.74
C ILE A 770 8.40 -4.74 6.03
N GLU A 771 7.68 -3.86 6.74
CA GLU A 771 8.14 -3.32 8.03
C GLU A 771 8.31 -4.42 9.08
N LYS A 772 7.36 -5.35 9.17
CA LYS A 772 7.48 -6.54 10.06
C LYS A 772 8.65 -7.43 9.64
N TYR A 773 8.90 -7.58 8.36
CA TYR A 773 10.03 -8.32 7.86
C TYR A 773 11.35 -7.64 8.21
N TYR A 774 11.46 -6.33 8.06
CA TYR A 774 12.65 -5.58 8.48
C TYR A 774 12.88 -5.66 9.99
N LYS A 775 11.82 -5.60 10.81
CA LYS A 775 11.93 -5.81 12.27
C LYS A 775 12.49 -7.19 12.60
N ARG A 776 12.04 -8.23 11.92
CA ARG A 776 12.57 -9.59 12.10
C ARG A 776 14.05 -9.71 11.70
N ILE A 777 14.50 -8.99 10.68
CA ILE A 777 15.92 -8.92 10.33
C ILE A 777 16.69 -8.23 11.46
N GLY A 778 16.20 -7.10 11.97
CA GLY A 778 16.81 -6.39 13.10
C GLY A 778 16.91 -7.26 14.36
N GLU A 779 15.84 -7.94 14.75
CA GLU A 779 15.82 -8.90 15.84
C GLU A 779 16.85 -10.01 15.68
N ALA A 780 16.97 -10.55 14.46
CA ALA A 780 17.97 -11.57 14.16
C ALA A 780 19.41 -11.01 14.21
N MET A 781 19.61 -9.76 13.77
CA MET A 781 20.90 -9.08 13.92
C MET A 781 21.28 -8.92 15.39
N ASP A 782 20.32 -8.51 16.23
CA ASP A 782 20.52 -8.35 17.66
C ASP A 782 20.88 -9.69 18.34
N GLU A 783 20.11 -10.74 18.05
CA GLU A 783 20.39 -12.09 18.60
C GLU A 783 21.76 -12.61 18.21
N ILE A 784 22.18 -12.39 16.97
CA ILE A 784 23.43 -12.96 16.45
C ILE A 784 24.62 -12.09 16.80
N PHE A 785 24.55 -10.78 16.52
CA PHE A 785 25.74 -9.91 16.49
C PHE A 785 26.05 -9.24 17.82
N VAL A 786 25.06 -8.95 18.68
CA VAL A 786 25.31 -8.35 20.01
C VAL A 786 26.14 -9.30 20.90
N ASN A 787 25.95 -10.60 20.74
CA ASN A 787 26.64 -11.61 21.56
C ASN A 787 28.03 -12.00 21.05
N ILE A 788 28.50 -11.47 19.91
CA ILE A 788 29.81 -11.78 19.35
C ILE A 788 30.88 -10.90 20.00
N LYS A 789 31.72 -11.52 20.83
CA LYS A 789 32.89 -10.82 21.40
C LYS A 789 33.88 -10.46 20.30
N GLY A 790 34.27 -9.17 20.24
CA GLY A 790 35.26 -8.68 19.27
C GLY A 790 34.68 -8.35 17.89
N LEU A 791 33.35 -8.25 17.73
CA LEU A 791 32.72 -7.75 16.51
C LEU A 791 33.17 -6.31 16.24
N LYS A 792 33.77 -6.06 15.08
CA LYS A 792 34.29 -4.73 14.68
C LYS A 792 33.18 -3.86 14.05
N GLY A 793 32.23 -4.49 13.37
CA GLY A 793 31.07 -3.82 12.77
C GLY A 793 30.32 -4.75 11.83
N ILE A 794 29.28 -4.18 11.20
CA ILE A 794 28.38 -4.90 10.28
C ILE A 794 28.34 -4.19 8.96
N ILE A 795 28.35 -4.94 7.87
CA ILE A 795 28.19 -4.43 6.51
C ILE A 795 26.86 -4.98 5.97
N VAL A 796 26.03 -4.06 5.46
CA VAL A 796 24.71 -4.39 4.90
C VAL A 796 24.81 -4.32 3.38
N GLY A 797 24.29 -5.34 2.69
CA GLY A 797 24.27 -5.41 1.23
C GLY A 797 22.93 -5.86 0.69
N GLY A 798 22.73 -5.71 -0.62
CA GLY A 798 21.56 -6.22 -1.30
C GLY A 798 21.26 -5.50 -2.62
N PRO A 799 20.44 -6.13 -3.50
CA PRO A 799 19.94 -5.48 -4.71
C PRO A 799 18.80 -4.50 -4.41
N GLY A 800 18.72 -3.43 -5.20
CA GLY A 800 17.61 -2.47 -5.13
C GLY A 800 17.52 -1.63 -3.84
N PRO A 801 16.39 -0.94 -3.60
CA PRO A 801 16.23 0.05 -2.53
C PRO A 801 15.91 -0.53 -1.14
N ALA A 802 15.69 -1.85 -1.02
CA ALA A 802 15.26 -2.47 0.24
C ALA A 802 16.24 -2.25 1.40
N LYS A 803 17.55 -2.29 1.12
CA LYS A 803 18.60 -2.03 2.11
C LYS A 803 18.61 -0.59 2.61
N GLU A 804 18.35 0.39 1.72
CA GLU A 804 18.24 1.80 2.08
C GLU A 804 17.03 2.05 2.97
N ASP A 805 15.89 1.43 2.69
CA ASP A 805 14.67 1.56 3.48
C ASP A 805 14.84 0.87 4.85
N PHE A 806 15.51 -0.28 4.90
CA PHE A 806 15.92 -0.92 6.15
C PHE A 806 16.82 -0.02 6.98
N MET A 807 17.80 0.63 6.36
CA MET A 807 18.72 1.56 7.03
C MET A 807 18.05 2.87 7.47
N LYS A 808 16.98 3.34 6.81
CA LYS A 808 16.15 4.47 7.29
C LYS A 808 15.36 4.07 8.55
N LEU A 809 14.81 2.87 8.57
CA LEU A 809 14.01 2.35 9.69
C LEU A 809 14.87 2.03 10.92
N LYS A 810 16.11 1.56 10.72
CA LYS A 810 17.06 1.12 11.77
C LYS A 810 16.43 0.21 12.83
N PRO A 811 15.83 -0.92 12.46
CA PRO A 811 15.08 -1.77 13.37
C PRO A 811 15.95 -2.70 14.23
N PHE A 812 17.21 -2.36 14.47
CA PHE A 812 18.22 -3.14 15.20
C PHE A 812 18.82 -2.33 16.36
N ASN A 813 19.51 -2.99 17.26
CA ASN A 813 20.10 -2.38 18.44
C ASN A 813 21.13 -1.30 18.07
N TYR A 814 21.05 -0.14 18.70
CA TYR A 814 21.96 1.00 18.49
C TYR A 814 23.43 0.70 18.79
N GLN A 815 23.74 -0.37 19.53
CA GLN A 815 25.10 -0.82 19.81
C GLN A 815 25.78 -1.48 18.60
N LEU A 816 25.00 -1.90 17.59
CA LEU A 816 25.50 -2.50 16.37
C LEU A 816 26.04 -1.41 15.44
N ASN A 817 27.34 -1.37 15.24
CA ASN A 817 27.98 -0.40 14.36
C ASN A 817 27.89 -0.83 12.90
N ILE A 818 27.20 -0.07 12.05
CA ILE A 818 27.13 -0.34 10.61
C ILE A 818 28.28 0.40 9.93
N LEU A 819 29.18 -0.35 9.30
CA LEU A 819 30.37 0.17 8.62
C LEU A 819 30.06 0.74 7.23
N GLY A 820 29.08 0.16 6.55
CA GLY A 820 28.69 0.61 5.22
C GLY A 820 27.52 -0.17 4.63
N VAL A 821 26.98 0.38 3.54
CA VAL A 821 25.91 -0.22 2.75
C VAL A 821 26.43 -0.41 1.33
N VAL A 822 26.27 -1.62 0.78
CA VAL A 822 26.90 -2.02 -0.49
C VAL A 822 25.86 -2.63 -1.45
N ASP A 823 25.91 -2.27 -2.71
CA ASP A 823 25.07 -2.91 -3.74
C ASP A 823 25.60 -4.29 -4.12
N THR A 824 24.74 -5.31 -4.05
CA THR A 824 25.03 -6.67 -4.53
C THR A 824 23.96 -7.11 -5.53
N GLY A 825 24.31 -8.02 -6.45
CA GLY A 825 23.38 -8.54 -7.44
C GLY A 825 22.49 -9.66 -6.92
N TYR A 826 22.89 -10.30 -5.81
CA TYR A 826 22.25 -11.49 -5.24
C TYR A 826 22.05 -11.34 -3.74
N THR A 827 21.16 -12.17 -3.17
CA THR A 827 20.78 -12.15 -1.74
C THR A 827 21.19 -13.42 -0.95
N GLU A 828 21.38 -14.56 -1.60
CA GLU A 828 21.76 -15.82 -0.97
C GLU A 828 23.30 -15.94 -0.75
N GLU A 829 23.82 -17.16 -0.80
CA GLU A 829 25.26 -17.44 -0.63
C GLU A 829 26.15 -16.64 -1.59
N TYR A 830 25.70 -16.48 -2.84
CA TYR A 830 26.39 -15.67 -3.83
C TYR A 830 26.43 -14.20 -3.44
N GLY A 831 25.32 -13.67 -2.88
CA GLY A 831 25.29 -12.30 -2.37
C GLY A 831 26.24 -12.07 -1.19
N ILE A 832 26.34 -13.03 -0.27
CA ILE A 832 27.29 -12.96 0.84
C ILE A 832 28.75 -13.02 0.33
N LYS A 833 29.03 -13.83 -0.68
CA LYS A 833 30.36 -13.88 -1.31
C LYS A 833 30.70 -12.56 -1.98
N GLU A 834 29.80 -12.02 -2.79
CA GLU A 834 29.94 -10.74 -3.45
C GLU A 834 30.11 -9.60 -2.43
N LEU A 835 29.32 -9.61 -1.33
CA LEU A 835 29.45 -8.65 -0.24
C LEU A 835 30.81 -8.76 0.44
N THR A 836 31.34 -9.95 0.65
CA THR A 836 32.64 -10.18 1.26
C THR A 836 33.76 -9.54 0.41
N GLU A 837 33.73 -9.74 -0.91
CA GLU A 837 34.69 -9.17 -1.84
C GLU A 837 34.62 -7.62 -1.87
N LYS A 838 33.40 -7.06 -1.87
CA LYS A 838 33.17 -5.61 -1.88
C LYS A 838 33.38 -4.95 -0.51
N ALA A 839 33.43 -5.71 0.56
CA ALA A 839 33.66 -5.24 1.92
C ALA A 839 35.13 -4.94 2.23
N GLU A 840 36.08 -5.56 1.52
CA GLU A 840 37.52 -5.39 1.75
C GLU A 840 37.94 -3.90 1.79
N PRO A 841 37.52 -3.03 0.85
CA PRO A 841 37.91 -1.60 0.91
C PRO A 841 37.37 -0.88 2.15
N LEU A 842 36.11 -1.22 2.56
CA LEU A 842 35.47 -0.60 3.74
C LEU A 842 36.13 -1.04 5.04
N ILE A 843 36.63 -2.26 5.10
CA ILE A 843 37.37 -2.80 6.25
C ILE A 843 38.74 -2.14 6.32
N ALA A 844 39.45 -2.06 5.21
CA ALA A 844 40.76 -1.42 5.12
C ALA A 844 40.69 0.07 5.46
N GLU A 845 39.67 0.79 5.01
CA GLU A 845 39.47 2.20 5.36
C GLU A 845 39.27 2.40 6.86
N GLN A 846 38.55 1.52 7.53
CA GLN A 846 38.33 1.57 8.99
C GLN A 846 39.61 1.30 9.76
N GLU A 847 40.43 0.38 9.33
CA GLU A 847 41.74 0.10 9.95
C GLU A 847 42.70 1.29 9.78
N ALA A 848 42.78 1.86 8.59
CA ALA A 848 43.61 3.05 8.32
C ALA A 848 43.18 4.27 9.16
N VAL A 849 41.87 4.51 9.29
CA VAL A 849 41.35 5.61 10.15
C VAL A 849 41.70 5.39 11.62
N LYS A 850 41.64 4.15 12.09
CA LYS A 850 41.95 3.82 13.47
C LYS A 850 43.42 3.98 13.79
N GLU A 851 44.26 3.53 12.87
CA GLU A 851 45.71 3.70 12.93
C GLU A 851 46.09 5.17 12.91
N LYS A 852 45.51 5.96 12.03
CA LYS A 852 45.69 7.41 11.95
C LYS A 852 45.34 8.10 13.26
N LEU A 853 44.20 7.77 13.88
CA LEU A 853 43.76 8.33 15.16
C LEU A 853 44.77 8.00 16.30
N LEU A 854 45.34 6.79 16.30
CA LEU A 854 46.34 6.37 17.28
C LEU A 854 47.65 7.13 17.10
N VAL A 855 48.18 7.24 15.88
CA VAL A 855 49.39 7.98 15.57
C VAL A 855 49.18 9.48 15.87
N ASP A 856 48.04 10.07 15.49
CA ASP A 856 47.68 11.46 15.82
C ASP A 856 47.64 11.71 17.35
N LYS A 857 47.05 10.77 18.10
CA LYS A 857 47.03 10.86 19.57
C LYS A 857 48.43 10.81 20.16
N PHE A 858 49.25 9.92 19.65
CA PHE A 858 50.67 9.80 20.02
C PHE A 858 51.45 11.10 19.69
N MET A 859 51.34 11.61 18.48
CA MET A 859 52.02 12.84 18.02
C MET A 859 51.63 14.05 18.89
N LYS A 860 50.30 14.21 19.16
CA LYS A 860 49.84 15.26 20.07
C LYS A 860 50.38 15.10 21.50
N GLY A 861 50.52 13.85 21.97
CA GLY A 861 51.11 13.54 23.26
C GLY A 861 52.58 13.93 23.36
N VAL A 862 53.35 13.64 22.33
CA VAL A 862 54.77 13.99 22.26
C VAL A 862 54.98 15.51 22.16
N VAL A 863 54.26 16.20 21.24
CA VAL A 863 54.42 17.66 21.00
C VAL A 863 54.01 18.49 22.24
N LYS A 864 53.00 18.07 23.01
CA LYS A 864 52.48 18.79 24.17
C LYS A 864 53.15 18.38 25.50
N ASP A 865 54.23 17.60 25.44
CA ASP A 865 54.87 16.99 26.60
C ASP A 865 53.83 16.26 27.51
N GLY A 866 52.94 15.54 26.82
CA GLY A 866 51.79 14.84 27.43
C GLY A 866 52.09 13.38 27.76
N LEU A 867 51.05 12.52 27.62
CA LEU A 867 51.13 11.10 27.98
C LEU A 867 51.59 10.26 26.77
N ALA A 868 52.79 10.57 26.25
CA ALA A 868 53.43 9.77 25.20
C ALA A 868 54.97 9.84 25.37
N THR A 869 55.63 8.74 24.99
CA THR A 869 57.10 8.65 24.94
C THR A 869 57.52 7.90 23.70
N TYR A 870 58.75 8.15 23.21
CA TYR A 870 59.27 7.51 22.02
C TYR A 870 60.77 7.20 22.18
N GLY A 871 61.23 6.35 21.31
CA GLY A 871 62.62 5.85 21.37
C GLY A 871 62.72 4.57 22.21
N GLU A 872 63.62 3.71 21.83
CA GLU A 872 63.80 2.38 22.43
C GLU A 872 64.05 2.45 23.95
N LYS A 873 64.95 3.32 24.37
CA LYS A 873 65.38 3.40 25.77
C LYS A 873 64.25 3.89 26.69
N GLU A 874 63.61 4.95 26.31
CA GLU A 874 62.55 5.61 27.02
C GLU A 874 61.28 4.73 27.08
N VAL A 875 60.94 4.06 25.96
CA VAL A 875 59.81 3.13 25.88
C VAL A 875 60.08 1.89 26.76
N ARG A 876 61.29 1.37 26.76
CA ARG A 876 61.68 0.22 27.61
C ARG A 876 61.58 0.57 29.06
N GLU A 877 62.11 1.70 29.47
CA GLU A 877 62.02 2.18 30.87
C GLU A 877 60.55 2.39 31.28
N ALA A 878 59.72 2.95 30.41
CA ALA A 878 58.29 3.11 30.65
C ALA A 878 57.55 1.77 30.78
N LEU A 879 57.92 0.74 29.97
CA LEU A 879 57.35 -0.62 30.06
C LEU A 879 57.72 -1.28 31.37
N GLU A 880 59.03 -1.19 31.74
CA GLU A 880 59.54 -1.77 33.01
C GLU A 880 58.84 -1.18 34.23
N ASN A 881 58.52 0.13 34.18
CA ASN A 881 57.85 0.86 35.25
C ASN A 881 56.30 0.77 35.17
N ASN A 882 55.72 -0.05 34.28
CA ASN A 882 54.30 -0.25 34.07
C ASN A 882 53.49 1.04 33.72
N LYS A 883 54.15 2.04 33.13
CA LYS A 883 53.53 3.31 32.71
C LYS A 883 52.83 3.26 31.38
N VAL A 884 53.12 2.27 30.55
CA VAL A 884 52.60 2.16 29.18
C VAL A 884 51.15 1.65 29.16
N ASP A 885 50.30 2.31 28.39
CA ASP A 885 48.93 1.90 28.07
C ASP A 885 48.93 1.12 26.72
N ILE A 886 49.50 1.72 25.70
CA ILE A 886 49.61 1.11 24.36
C ILE A 886 51.03 1.29 23.85
N LEU A 887 51.69 0.19 23.47
CA LEU A 887 52.92 0.19 22.73
C LEU A 887 52.68 0.28 21.23
N LEU A 888 53.30 1.24 20.54
CA LEU A 888 53.23 1.42 19.09
C LEU A 888 54.58 1.00 18.48
N LEU A 889 54.52 0.04 17.55
CA LEU A 889 55.72 -0.42 16.83
C LEU A 889 55.44 -0.32 15.31
N SER A 890 56.42 0.18 14.56
CA SER A 890 56.30 0.21 13.10
C SER A 890 56.62 -1.14 12.49
N GLU A 891 55.88 -1.53 11.46
CA GLU A 891 56.14 -2.72 10.67
C GLU A 891 57.47 -2.63 9.91
N GLY A 892 57.96 -1.44 9.65
CA GLY A 892 59.22 -1.16 9.03
C GLY A 892 60.39 -1.11 10.00
N LEU A 893 60.23 -1.50 11.27
CA LEU A 893 61.31 -1.48 12.28
C LEU A 893 62.23 -2.71 12.09
N ASP A 894 63.30 -2.56 11.30
CA ASP A 894 64.32 -3.60 11.02
C ASP A 894 65.60 -3.34 11.86
N VAL A 895 65.49 -3.60 13.16
CA VAL A 895 66.64 -3.50 14.10
C VAL A 895 66.82 -4.86 14.73
N LYS A 896 68.01 -5.47 14.46
CA LYS A 896 68.42 -6.80 14.95
C LYS A 896 69.26 -6.63 16.19
N ARG A 897 69.00 -7.46 17.18
CA ARG A 897 69.85 -7.60 18.39
C ARG A 897 70.47 -9.00 18.44
N PHE A 898 71.76 -9.00 18.81
CA PHE A 898 72.55 -10.23 18.94
C PHE A 898 72.87 -10.48 20.41
N VAL A 899 72.59 -11.68 20.88
CA VAL A 899 73.15 -12.19 22.14
C VAL A 899 74.41 -12.96 21.78
N THR A 900 75.53 -12.44 22.26
CA THR A 900 76.84 -13.05 21.97
C THR A 900 77.39 -13.71 23.20
N GLU A 901 78.00 -14.87 23.06
CA GLU A 901 78.67 -15.59 24.14
C GLU A 901 80.15 -15.76 23.82
N CYS A 902 80.98 -15.43 24.79
CA CYS A 902 82.42 -15.56 24.63
C CYS A 902 82.84 -17.05 24.67
N SER A 903 83.66 -17.49 23.66
CA SER A 903 84.12 -18.84 23.54
C SER A 903 85.06 -19.26 24.69
N SER A 904 85.66 -18.27 25.39
CA SER A 904 86.67 -18.53 26.44
C SER A 904 86.09 -18.36 27.84
N CYS A 905 85.41 -17.27 28.17
CA CYS A 905 84.93 -17.00 29.54
C CYS A 905 83.42 -17.23 29.68
N ARG A 906 82.74 -17.65 28.60
CA ARG A 906 81.26 -17.82 28.57
C ARG A 906 80.45 -16.64 29.00
N LYS A 907 81.01 -15.44 29.03
CA LYS A 907 80.28 -14.21 29.27
C LYS A 907 79.35 -13.89 28.14
N ARG A 908 78.10 -13.67 28.42
CA ARG A 908 77.11 -13.25 27.47
C ARG A 908 76.98 -11.71 27.48
N GLU A 909 76.97 -11.15 26.29
CA GLU A 909 76.70 -9.69 26.08
C GLU A 909 75.65 -9.55 25.02
N GLN A 910 74.75 -8.56 25.21
CA GLN A 910 73.68 -8.20 24.29
C GLN A 910 74.01 -6.88 23.63
N GLY A 911 73.98 -6.81 22.30
CA GLY A 911 74.29 -5.58 21.55
C GLY A 911 73.67 -5.56 20.13
N VAL A 912 73.68 -4.37 19.50
CA VAL A 912 73.17 -4.09 18.19
C VAL A 912 74.23 -4.31 17.09
N ALA A 913 75.47 -4.51 17.43
CA ALA A 913 76.60 -4.63 16.49
C ALA A 913 77.11 -6.10 16.38
N GLU A 914 77.60 -6.45 15.21
CA GLU A 914 78.24 -7.77 15.01
C GLU A 914 79.32 -8.08 16.05
N PRO A 915 79.50 -9.36 16.37
CA PRO A 915 80.29 -9.72 17.52
C PRO A 915 81.83 -9.43 17.32
N GLY A 916 82.37 -8.67 18.26
CA GLY A 916 83.78 -8.39 18.34
C GLY A 916 84.52 -9.34 19.24
N THR A 917 85.64 -8.94 19.78
CA THR A 917 86.46 -9.70 20.78
C THR A 917 86.07 -9.31 22.18
N CYS A 918 85.88 -10.30 23.05
CA CYS A 918 85.59 -10.15 24.48
C CYS A 918 86.78 -9.50 25.21
N LYS A 919 86.55 -8.76 26.28
CA LYS A 919 87.60 -8.18 27.14
C LYS A 919 88.63 -9.21 27.64
N CYS A 920 88.34 -10.50 27.62
CA CYS A 920 89.28 -11.59 27.96
C CYS A 920 90.09 -12.08 26.77
N GLY A 921 89.96 -11.49 25.59
CA GLY A 921 90.67 -11.93 24.35
C GLY A 921 89.97 -13.07 23.59
N GLY A 922 88.86 -13.65 24.05
CA GLY A 922 88.14 -14.68 23.38
C GLY A 922 87.23 -14.11 22.29
N LYS A 923 86.96 -14.91 21.20
CA LYS A 923 85.98 -14.54 20.16
C LYS A 923 84.58 -14.65 20.66
N MET A 924 83.75 -13.65 20.42
CA MET A 924 82.33 -13.65 20.71
C MET A 924 81.60 -14.37 19.57
N LYS A 925 80.77 -15.27 19.89
CA LYS A 925 79.88 -15.99 18.92
C LYS A 925 78.43 -15.58 19.18
N VAL A 926 77.70 -15.34 18.11
CA VAL A 926 76.24 -15.09 18.20
C VAL A 926 75.59 -16.40 18.61
N VAL A 927 74.86 -16.36 19.73
CA VAL A 927 74.11 -17.50 20.30
C VAL A 927 72.65 -17.32 19.97
N GLU A 928 72.16 -16.06 19.92
CA GLU A 928 70.76 -15.76 19.65
C GLU A 928 70.67 -14.44 18.89
N GLU A 929 69.80 -14.42 17.87
CA GLU A 929 69.43 -13.20 17.08
C GLU A 929 67.95 -12.95 17.29
N LYS A 930 67.55 -11.71 17.68
CA LYS A 930 66.19 -11.32 17.93
C LYS A 930 65.93 -9.94 17.36
N GLU A 931 64.69 -9.75 16.80
CA GLU A 931 64.29 -8.43 16.33
C GLU A 931 63.84 -7.54 17.52
N LEU A 932 64.18 -6.25 17.50
CA LEU A 932 63.84 -5.29 18.52
C LEU A 932 62.32 -5.18 18.70
N SER A 933 61.56 -5.29 17.61
CA SER A 933 60.07 -5.30 17.64
C SER A 933 59.52 -6.50 18.43
N GLU A 934 60.15 -7.68 18.27
CA GLU A 934 59.72 -8.88 19.00
C GLU A 934 60.07 -8.78 20.49
N GLU A 935 61.28 -8.27 20.82
CA GLU A 935 61.74 -8.09 22.20
C GLU A 935 60.85 -7.12 22.97
N LEU A 936 60.50 -5.96 22.36
CA LEU A 936 59.63 -4.98 22.99
C LEU A 936 58.19 -5.43 23.09
N ALA A 937 57.68 -6.19 22.11
CA ALA A 937 56.35 -6.79 22.15
C ALA A 937 56.21 -7.83 23.26
N GLU A 938 57.23 -8.72 23.45
CA GLU A 938 57.27 -9.69 24.54
C GLU A 938 57.30 -8.99 25.90
N LEU A 939 58.10 -7.94 26.05
CA LEU A 939 58.17 -7.15 27.25
C LEU A 939 56.82 -6.49 27.60
N ALA A 940 56.15 -5.91 26.57
CA ALA A 940 54.85 -5.32 26.73
C ALA A 940 53.77 -6.33 27.10
N GLU A 941 53.75 -7.49 26.43
CA GLU A 941 52.82 -8.59 26.73
C GLU A 941 53.05 -9.15 28.13
N SER A 942 54.32 -9.29 28.62
CA SER A 942 54.63 -9.71 29.98
C SER A 942 54.04 -8.78 31.04
N LYS A 943 53.84 -7.51 30.69
CA LYS A 943 53.27 -6.44 31.55
C LYS A 943 51.80 -6.19 31.31
N GLY A 944 51.14 -6.95 30.42
CA GLY A 944 49.72 -6.80 30.05
C GLY A 944 49.40 -5.51 29.30
N VAL A 945 50.41 -4.97 28.58
CA VAL A 945 50.30 -3.78 27.75
C VAL A 945 49.82 -4.19 26.33
N LYS A 946 48.91 -3.43 25.76
CA LYS A 946 48.45 -3.63 24.39
C LYS A 946 49.55 -3.20 23.40
N VAL A 947 49.81 -4.04 22.42
CA VAL A 947 50.76 -3.73 21.33
C VAL A 947 49.92 -3.49 20.05
N GLU A 948 50.19 -2.37 19.37
CA GLU A 948 49.63 -2.03 18.06
C GLU A 948 50.77 -1.86 17.04
N MET A 949 50.67 -2.60 15.92
CA MET A 949 51.60 -2.46 14.82
C MET A 949 51.10 -1.37 13.89
N ILE A 950 52.02 -0.47 13.50
CA ILE A 950 51.73 0.67 12.64
C ILE A 950 52.28 0.39 11.24
N SER A 951 51.40 0.38 10.25
CA SER A 951 51.75 0.11 8.85
C SER A 951 52.61 1.23 8.28
N THR A 952 53.56 0.89 7.40
CA THR A 952 54.34 1.85 6.66
C THR A 952 53.64 2.38 5.41
N ASP A 953 52.49 1.82 5.04
CA ASP A 953 51.75 2.19 3.83
C ASP A 953 50.93 3.47 4.02
N THR A 954 50.70 3.91 5.28
CA THR A 954 50.04 5.16 5.60
C THR A 954 51.03 6.33 5.71
N ALA A 955 50.58 7.56 5.40
CA ALA A 955 51.43 8.76 5.52
C ALA A 955 51.83 8.98 7.01
N GLU A 956 50.92 8.76 7.93
CA GLU A 956 51.12 8.88 9.37
C GLU A 956 52.08 7.80 9.88
N GLY A 957 51.96 6.57 9.39
CA GLY A 957 52.84 5.46 9.75
C GLY A 957 54.25 5.64 9.22
N SER A 958 54.43 6.11 7.97
CA SER A 958 55.73 6.53 7.44
C SER A 958 56.37 7.65 8.26
N GLN A 959 55.56 8.64 8.70
CA GLN A 959 56.04 9.72 9.58
C GLN A 959 56.43 9.18 10.98
N PHE A 960 55.71 8.20 11.51
CA PHE A 960 56.04 7.53 12.76
C PHE A 960 57.38 6.78 12.68
N LEU A 961 57.60 6.03 11.61
CA LEU A 961 58.86 5.33 11.36
C LEU A 961 60.04 6.31 11.24
N ASN A 962 59.92 7.33 10.39
CA ASN A 962 61.02 8.24 10.06
C ASN A 962 61.28 9.26 11.17
N GLY A 963 60.22 9.78 11.83
CA GLY A 963 60.34 10.81 12.87
C GLY A 963 60.67 10.25 14.27
N PHE A 964 60.18 9.06 14.59
CA PHE A 964 60.31 8.48 15.94
C PHE A 964 61.01 7.11 15.93
N LYS A 965 61.69 6.76 14.83
CA LYS A 965 62.42 5.48 14.65
C LYS A 965 61.52 4.24 14.87
N GLY A 966 60.23 4.36 14.62
CA GLY A 966 59.28 3.27 14.65
C GLY A 966 58.95 2.66 16.04
N VAL A 967 59.37 3.35 17.14
CA VAL A 967 59.09 2.88 18.51
C VAL A 967 58.50 4.02 19.29
N GLY A 968 57.30 3.82 19.82
CA GLY A 968 56.58 4.79 20.64
C GLY A 968 55.60 4.12 21.62
N ALA A 969 55.20 4.89 22.64
CA ALA A 969 54.22 4.41 23.61
C ALA A 969 53.30 5.54 24.07
N LEU A 970 52.03 5.20 24.21
CA LEU A 970 51.05 6.00 24.96
C LEU A 970 51.07 5.58 26.40
N LEU A 971 51.15 6.55 27.32
CA LEU A 971 51.32 6.35 28.74
C LEU A 971 49.95 6.43 29.47
N ARG A 972 49.84 5.71 30.57
CA ARG A 972 48.68 5.78 31.50
C ARG A 972 48.77 7.01 32.40
N TYR A 973 50.00 7.33 32.81
CA TYR A 973 50.34 8.47 33.68
C TYR A 973 51.82 8.93 33.41
N LYS A 974 52.13 10.13 33.77
CA LYS A 974 53.49 10.69 33.62
C LYS A 974 54.53 10.02 34.52
#